data_dcbd68c9ee4452015d0114f6505fa2aa
#
_entry.id   dcbd68c9ee4452015d0114f6505fa2aa
#
_cell.length_a   1.000
_cell.length_b   1.000
_cell.length_c   1.000
_cell.angle_alpha   90.00
_cell.angle_beta   90.00
_cell.angle_gamma   90.00
#
_symmetry.space_group_name_H-M   'P 1'
#
loop_
_entity.id
_entity.type
_entity.pdbx_description
1 polymer ?
#
loop_
_entity_poly.entity_id
_entity_poly.type
_entity_poly.pdbx_seq_one_letter_code
_entity_poly.pdbx_strand_id
1 'polypeptide(L)'
;MKPVLYFLGATLALFFAATLGLAQTIPVPQTFWRLVAQEDTDGDKKITIHDRITPFEIRDDKNAGVRTITNEYQLSLLLQNLKQADDEHQPEISLDQLRLEENIADRAHRLIKDVYWDALTRRIDAEHVDEVVHDPKVVSKADYIYVPGADEAAADYFDTVAKTANGQHRSPPLKVVLLPAPDKITGAFVRNLDGEHGILSLALETNADGRISGMPYVVPGERFNELYCWDSYFITLGLLQDGRTNLARAMADNLLYEVRYYGKVPNANRTYYLTRSQPPFLTSIIRAVYESGAVDKTWLAAALKTAMTEYQNIWLGSDRAVKIGLYELSRYYDSGNGPCPEVEPGHYDEQIQPWLSQVNNSTIQRFNVSTNLPLTPFWFLNQYLYCGDYTDLKADGQTLGEFFKNDRAVRESGHDTTHRFDDRTADFVSVDLNSLLYKYETDFADLIENEFGGKLPGVNGGQGGAEFWRQQAAKRKAAMMALMWDEQCGYFFDYDFVNRQRSTYISATGLWPLWAKLLDTNNPAEMKRAQRTAAFACGKLEQFTGLSATAQESVESARRHDGRQWDYPYGWAPHQMLAWQGFRNYGLEADAGRLAYRWLYAIAKNAHDYNGMVPEKYNVVTGSHDVFVEYGNVGTKFSYIATEGFGWMNASFEAGLKFLSPARLAELRDMKPPPAK
;
A
#
# COMPACT_ATOMS: atom_id res chain seq x y z
N MET A 1 74.71 -31.41 -65.61
CA MET A 1 74.98 -31.12 -64.24
C MET A 1 74.26 -29.82 -63.87
N LYS A 2 73.11 -29.96 -63.24
CA LYS A 2 72.27 -28.80 -62.90
C LYS A 2 72.27 -28.64 -61.39
N PRO A 3 72.36 -27.43 -60.83
CA PRO A 3 72.09 -27.25 -59.38
C PRO A 3 70.63 -27.02 -59.14
N VAL A 4 70.13 -27.64 -58.06
CA VAL A 4 68.78 -27.54 -57.56
C VAL A 4 68.66 -26.27 -56.68
N LEU A 5 67.78 -25.36 -57.03
CA LEU A 5 67.43 -24.20 -56.23
C LEU A 5 66.35 -24.64 -55.21
N TYR A 6 66.59 -24.46 -53.91
CA TYR A 6 65.61 -24.55 -52.84
C TYR A 6 64.92 -23.20 -52.66
N PHE A 7 63.61 -23.18 -52.88
CA PHE A 7 62.82 -22.03 -52.49
C PHE A 7 62.30 -22.28 -51.04
N LEU A 8 62.75 -21.44 -50.13
CA LEU A 8 62.12 -21.32 -48.82
C LEU A 8 60.82 -20.47 -48.93
N GLY A 9 59.74 -21.10 -48.91
CA GLY A 9 58.42 -20.42 -48.72
C GLY A 9 58.22 -20.07 -47.23
N ALA A 10 58.35 -18.79 -46.95
CA ALA A 10 57.91 -18.27 -45.65
C ALA A 10 56.42 -18.16 -45.64
N THR A 11 55.77 -19.06 -44.99
CA THR A 11 54.31 -18.99 -44.67
C THR A 11 54.18 -17.99 -43.54
N LEU A 12 53.65 -16.81 -43.81
CA LEU A 12 53.23 -15.80 -42.80
C LEU A 12 51.94 -16.29 -42.20
N ALA A 13 52.01 -16.96 -41.06
CA ALA A 13 50.86 -17.27 -40.24
C ALA A 13 50.43 -15.95 -39.54
N LEU A 14 49.39 -15.32 -40.07
CA LEU A 14 48.66 -14.29 -39.34
C LEU A 14 47.95 -14.95 -38.15
N PHE A 15 48.56 -14.88 -36.98
CA PHE A 15 47.88 -15.09 -35.73
C PHE A 15 46.90 -13.92 -35.50
N PHE A 16 45.63 -14.10 -35.82
CA PHE A 16 44.57 -13.33 -35.21
C PHE A 16 44.55 -13.74 -33.73
N ALA A 17 45.29 -13.01 -32.91
CA ALA A 17 45.03 -13.01 -31.48
C ALA A 17 43.65 -12.34 -31.28
N ALA A 18 42.60 -13.16 -31.24
CA ALA A 18 41.39 -12.74 -30.59
C ALA A 18 41.78 -12.47 -29.12
N THR A 19 42.04 -11.21 -28.81
CA THR A 19 42.00 -10.74 -27.43
C THR A 19 40.57 -10.92 -26.98
N LEU A 20 40.27 -12.08 -26.40
CA LEU A 20 39.19 -12.19 -25.43
C LEU A 20 39.50 -11.12 -24.38
N GLY A 21 38.84 -9.99 -24.47
CA GLY A 21 38.90 -8.97 -23.44
C GLY A 21 38.45 -9.66 -22.15
N LEU A 22 39.41 -9.97 -21.28
CA LEU A 22 39.10 -10.37 -19.92
C LEU A 22 38.29 -9.22 -19.34
N ALA A 23 37.06 -9.50 -18.91
CA ALA A 23 36.18 -8.53 -18.26
C ALA A 23 37.00 -7.90 -17.11
N GLN A 24 37.06 -6.58 -17.07
CA GLN A 24 37.70 -5.85 -15.98
C GLN A 24 36.84 -6.05 -14.72
N THR A 25 37.39 -6.65 -13.68
CA THR A 25 36.70 -6.93 -12.42
C THR A 25 37.29 -6.11 -11.27
N ILE A 26 36.44 -5.81 -10.29
CA ILE A 26 36.83 -5.16 -9.03
C ILE A 26 36.39 -6.00 -7.84
N PRO A 27 37.17 -6.02 -6.73
CA PRO A 27 36.78 -6.73 -5.52
C PRO A 27 35.60 -6.03 -4.81
N VAL A 28 34.54 -6.76 -4.55
CA VAL A 28 33.26 -6.21 -4.06
C VAL A 28 33.34 -5.65 -2.63
N PRO A 29 33.64 -6.44 -1.57
CA PRO A 29 33.53 -5.93 -0.20
C PRO A 29 34.50 -4.80 0.11
N GLN A 30 35.76 -4.93 -0.36
CA GLN A 30 36.80 -3.93 -0.09
C GLN A 30 36.47 -2.59 -0.77
N THR A 31 35.96 -2.64 -2.00
CA THR A 31 35.62 -1.42 -2.76
C THR A 31 34.41 -0.74 -2.11
N PHE A 32 33.38 -1.49 -1.71
CA PHE A 32 32.19 -0.97 -1.04
C PHE A 32 32.56 -0.23 0.24
N TRP A 33 33.23 -0.92 1.18
CA TRP A 33 33.55 -0.32 2.49
C TRP A 33 34.53 0.83 2.41
N ARG A 34 35.43 0.82 1.43
CA ARG A 34 36.33 1.97 1.16
C ARG A 34 35.55 3.19 0.71
N LEU A 35 34.55 3.02 -0.16
CA LEU A 35 33.66 4.09 -0.61
C LEU A 35 32.83 4.66 0.55
N VAL A 36 32.20 3.80 1.32
CA VAL A 36 31.42 4.22 2.49
C VAL A 36 32.28 5.01 3.47
N ALA A 37 33.50 4.53 3.78
CA ALA A 37 34.40 5.25 4.67
C ALA A 37 34.88 6.60 4.11
N GLN A 38 34.87 6.78 2.80
CA GLN A 38 35.25 8.04 2.16
C GLN A 38 34.10 9.06 2.17
N GLU A 39 32.87 8.63 1.90
CA GLU A 39 31.76 9.50 1.58
C GLU A 39 30.78 9.75 2.76
N ASP A 40 30.70 8.84 3.71
CA ASP A 40 29.93 9.03 4.96
C ASP A 40 30.78 9.86 5.95
N THR A 41 30.82 11.17 5.72
CA THR A 41 31.74 12.07 6.44
C THR A 41 31.22 12.52 7.81
N ASP A 42 29.90 12.41 8.04
CA ASP A 42 29.26 12.77 9.31
C ASP A 42 28.90 11.55 10.16
N GLY A 43 29.03 10.33 9.62
CA GLY A 43 28.81 9.06 10.33
C GLY A 43 27.34 8.69 10.52
N ASP A 44 26.44 9.31 9.77
CA ASP A 44 24.99 9.06 9.86
C ASP A 44 24.53 7.81 9.10
N LYS A 45 25.45 7.16 8.38
CA LYS A 45 25.23 5.98 7.53
C LYS A 45 24.32 6.25 6.32
N LYS A 46 24.33 7.48 5.84
CA LYS A 46 23.66 7.90 4.62
C LYS A 46 24.67 8.58 3.70
N ILE A 47 24.38 8.54 2.40
CA ILE A 47 25.08 9.34 1.40
C ILE A 47 24.00 10.06 0.61
N THR A 48 23.97 11.39 0.69
CA THR A 48 22.97 12.25 0.07
C THR A 48 23.64 13.33 -0.75
N ILE A 49 22.87 14.14 -1.45
CA ILE A 49 23.38 15.28 -2.21
C ILE A 49 24.05 16.35 -1.34
N HIS A 50 23.88 16.29 -0.03
CA HIS A 50 24.51 17.21 0.93
C HIS A 50 25.87 16.73 1.39
N ASP A 51 26.18 15.45 1.23
CA ASP A 51 27.51 14.90 1.51
C ASP A 51 28.49 15.33 0.43
N ARG A 52 29.70 15.62 0.81
CA ARG A 52 30.75 16.04 -0.11
C ARG A 52 31.34 14.84 -0.81
N ILE A 53 31.18 14.75 -2.13
CA ILE A 53 31.83 13.73 -2.92
C ILE A 53 33.30 14.11 -3.19
N THR A 54 34.20 13.17 -2.94
CA THR A 54 35.59 13.21 -3.40
C THR A 54 35.74 12.28 -4.60
N PRO A 55 36.40 12.68 -5.70
CA PRO A 55 36.61 11.82 -6.86
C PRO A 55 37.18 10.45 -6.46
N PHE A 56 36.45 9.39 -6.86
CA PHE A 56 36.80 8.02 -6.51
C PHE A 56 37.34 7.28 -7.74
N GLU A 57 38.52 6.70 -7.65
CA GLU A 57 39.11 5.92 -8.72
C GLU A 57 38.86 4.44 -8.52
N ILE A 58 38.21 3.83 -9.50
CA ILE A 58 38.07 2.39 -9.62
C ILE A 58 39.21 1.90 -10.49
N ARG A 59 40.07 1.05 -9.93
CA ARG A 59 41.19 0.45 -10.63
C ARG A 59 40.97 -1.03 -10.84
N ASP A 60 41.21 -1.47 -12.07
CA ASP A 60 41.29 -2.90 -12.36
C ASP A 60 42.66 -3.44 -11.88
N ASP A 61 42.63 -4.51 -11.08
CA ASP A 61 43.86 -5.13 -10.56
C ASP A 61 44.74 -5.78 -11.63
N LYS A 62 44.22 -5.96 -12.85
CA LYS A 62 44.89 -6.68 -13.92
C LYS A 62 45.39 -5.84 -15.08
N ASN A 63 44.90 -4.62 -15.29
CA ASN A 63 45.36 -3.69 -16.33
C ASN A 63 44.85 -2.28 -16.14
N ALA A 64 45.65 -1.35 -16.32
CA ALA A 64 45.65 0.10 -16.40
C ALA A 64 44.35 0.88 -16.77
N GLY A 65 43.16 0.35 -16.60
CA GLY A 65 41.91 1.07 -16.72
C GLY A 65 41.54 1.75 -15.38
N VAL A 66 41.67 3.08 -15.33
CA VAL A 66 41.15 3.86 -14.19
C VAL A 66 39.86 4.50 -14.64
N ARG A 67 38.78 4.24 -13.88
CA ARG A 67 37.51 4.94 -14.06
C ARG A 67 37.26 5.83 -12.84
N THR A 68 37.05 7.12 -13.10
CA THR A 68 36.85 8.10 -12.03
C THR A 68 35.38 8.41 -11.90
N ILE A 69 34.85 8.28 -10.68
CA ILE A 69 33.50 8.69 -10.28
C ILE A 69 33.61 10.12 -9.75
N THR A 70 32.83 11.03 -10.30
CA THR A 70 32.90 12.46 -9.96
C THR A 70 31.56 13.12 -9.65
N ASN A 71 30.49 12.35 -9.69
CA ASN A 71 29.16 12.86 -9.33
C ASN A 71 28.41 11.87 -8.44
N GLU A 72 27.47 12.40 -7.65
CA GLU A 72 26.72 11.68 -6.61
C GLU A 72 25.87 10.56 -7.21
N TYR A 73 25.31 10.77 -8.38
CA TYR A 73 24.46 9.75 -9.01
C TYR A 73 25.27 8.51 -9.45
N GLN A 74 26.44 8.69 -10.04
CA GLN A 74 27.33 7.56 -10.35
C GLN A 74 27.84 6.86 -9.10
N LEU A 75 28.10 7.62 -8.02
CA LEU A 75 28.46 7.06 -6.72
C LEU A 75 27.34 6.19 -6.18
N SER A 76 26.11 6.69 -6.22
CA SER A 76 24.91 5.95 -5.79
C SER A 76 24.70 4.67 -6.62
N LEU A 77 24.93 4.72 -7.93
CA LEU A 77 24.90 3.52 -8.79
C LEU A 77 25.96 2.50 -8.40
N LEU A 78 27.19 2.97 -8.19
CA LEU A 78 28.31 2.11 -7.79
C LEU A 78 28.02 1.40 -6.47
N LEU A 79 27.59 2.15 -5.46
CA LEU A 79 27.24 1.60 -4.13
C LEU A 79 26.13 0.56 -4.23
N GLN A 80 25.07 0.85 -4.98
CA GLN A 80 23.94 -0.06 -5.18
C GLN A 80 24.39 -1.38 -5.83
N ASN A 81 25.16 -1.31 -6.90
CA ASN A 81 25.62 -2.53 -7.60
C ASN A 81 26.63 -3.33 -6.77
N LEU A 82 27.51 -2.67 -6.04
CA LEU A 82 28.45 -3.35 -5.14
C LEU A 82 27.73 -4.06 -4.00
N LYS A 83 26.70 -3.41 -3.40
CA LYS A 83 25.92 -4.03 -2.33
C LYS A 83 25.12 -5.22 -2.83
N GLN A 84 24.47 -5.11 -4.00
CA GLN A 84 23.78 -6.24 -4.60
C GLN A 84 24.72 -7.44 -4.84
N ALA A 85 25.90 -7.19 -5.38
CA ALA A 85 26.90 -8.24 -5.59
C ALA A 85 27.40 -8.86 -4.27
N ASP A 86 27.52 -8.04 -3.20
CA ASP A 86 27.88 -8.53 -1.86
C ASP A 86 26.78 -9.43 -1.27
N ASP A 87 25.50 -9.05 -1.41
CA ASP A 87 24.36 -9.86 -0.97
C ASP A 87 24.23 -11.19 -1.73
N GLU A 88 24.61 -11.18 -3.01
CA GLU A 88 24.71 -12.38 -3.85
C GLU A 88 26.00 -13.19 -3.61
N HIS A 89 26.83 -12.79 -2.64
CA HIS A 89 28.12 -13.41 -2.31
C HIS A 89 29.10 -13.44 -3.48
N GLN A 90 29.03 -12.47 -4.38
CA GLN A 90 29.98 -12.32 -5.48
C GLN A 90 31.25 -11.65 -4.96
N PRO A 91 32.44 -12.29 -5.04
CA PRO A 91 33.67 -11.69 -4.56
C PRO A 91 34.18 -10.56 -5.46
N GLU A 92 33.85 -10.61 -6.74
CA GLU A 92 34.24 -9.65 -7.77
C GLU A 92 33.05 -9.31 -8.69
N ILE A 93 33.04 -8.08 -9.21
CA ILE A 93 32.04 -7.61 -10.19
C ILE A 93 32.79 -6.99 -11.38
N SER A 94 32.33 -7.19 -12.63
CA SER A 94 32.87 -6.54 -13.78
C SER A 94 32.48 -5.06 -13.87
N LEU A 95 33.33 -4.21 -14.45
CA LEU A 95 33.06 -2.78 -14.62
C LEU A 95 31.77 -2.52 -15.44
N ASP A 96 31.48 -3.39 -16.41
CA ASP A 96 30.26 -3.26 -17.23
C ASP A 96 28.99 -3.55 -16.42
N GLN A 97 29.07 -4.43 -15.43
CA GLN A 97 27.95 -4.74 -14.52
C GLN A 97 27.64 -3.59 -13.55
N LEU A 98 28.56 -2.62 -13.35
CA LEU A 98 28.32 -1.46 -12.50
C LEU A 98 27.31 -0.45 -13.06
N ARG A 99 26.95 -0.56 -14.35
CA ARG A 99 25.87 0.23 -14.99
C ARG A 99 25.95 1.73 -14.73
N LEU A 100 27.17 2.29 -14.66
CA LEU A 100 27.40 3.68 -14.20
C LEU A 100 26.78 4.77 -15.09
N GLU A 101 26.31 4.40 -16.28
CA GLU A 101 25.60 5.28 -17.22
C GLU A 101 24.08 5.00 -17.27
N GLU A 102 23.55 4.14 -16.39
CA GLU A 102 22.12 3.84 -16.35
C GLU A 102 21.34 5.08 -15.93
N ASN A 103 20.32 5.47 -16.71
CA ASN A 103 19.45 6.58 -16.31
C ASN A 103 18.50 6.17 -15.18
N ILE A 104 17.97 7.17 -14.47
CA ILE A 104 17.19 6.91 -13.26
C ILE A 104 15.88 6.16 -13.50
N ALA A 105 15.22 6.38 -14.63
CA ALA A 105 13.96 5.69 -14.93
C ALA A 105 14.18 4.19 -15.15
N ASP A 106 15.22 3.82 -15.90
CA ASP A 106 15.58 2.42 -16.13
C ASP A 106 16.14 1.78 -14.84
N ARG A 107 16.92 2.53 -14.04
CA ARG A 107 17.36 2.08 -12.70
C ARG A 107 16.20 1.80 -11.77
N ALA A 108 15.25 2.71 -11.64
CA ALA A 108 14.09 2.55 -10.78
C ALA A 108 13.26 1.31 -11.18
N HIS A 109 12.98 1.16 -12.48
CA HIS A 109 12.30 -0.02 -13.01
C HIS A 109 13.04 -1.32 -12.64
N ARG A 110 14.35 -1.37 -12.87
CA ARG A 110 15.16 -2.55 -12.55
C ARG A 110 15.17 -2.87 -11.05
N LEU A 111 15.36 -1.87 -10.20
CA LEU A 111 15.37 -2.06 -8.75
C LEU A 111 14.00 -2.56 -8.23
N ILE A 112 12.92 -1.98 -8.72
CA ILE A 112 11.57 -2.43 -8.35
C ILE A 112 11.36 -3.88 -8.77
N LYS A 113 11.63 -4.20 -10.02
CA LYS A 113 11.37 -5.52 -10.60
C LYS A 113 12.25 -6.62 -10.03
N ASP A 114 13.55 -6.36 -9.87
CA ASP A 114 14.55 -7.39 -9.59
C ASP A 114 14.96 -7.44 -8.09
N VAL A 115 14.64 -6.40 -7.30
CA VAL A 115 15.10 -6.28 -5.90
C VAL A 115 13.94 -5.99 -4.94
N TYR A 116 13.15 -4.92 -5.18
CA TYR A 116 12.25 -4.41 -4.16
C TYR A 116 11.07 -5.32 -3.87
N TRP A 117 10.52 -6.03 -4.87
CA TRP A 117 9.46 -6.99 -4.63
C TRP A 117 9.90 -8.15 -3.73
N ASP A 118 11.12 -8.65 -3.92
CA ASP A 118 11.66 -9.74 -3.09
C ASP A 118 11.94 -9.25 -1.67
N ALA A 119 12.50 -8.05 -1.50
CA ALA A 119 12.76 -7.43 -0.20
C ALA A 119 11.49 -7.16 0.62
N LEU A 120 10.35 -6.89 -0.05
CA LEU A 120 9.04 -6.68 0.60
C LEU A 120 8.23 -7.97 0.76
N THR A 121 8.72 -9.11 0.28
CA THR A 121 8.00 -10.38 0.40
C THR A 121 8.19 -10.98 1.79
N ARG A 122 7.11 -11.43 2.39
CA ARG A 122 7.07 -12.10 3.71
C ARG A 122 6.34 -13.43 3.62
N ARG A 123 6.57 -14.29 4.62
CA ARG A 123 5.84 -15.56 4.84
C ARG A 123 5.60 -15.73 6.33
N ILE A 124 4.49 -16.38 6.70
CA ILE A 124 4.25 -16.79 8.09
C ILE A 124 4.42 -18.31 8.12
N ASP A 125 5.62 -18.78 8.42
CA ASP A 125 5.95 -20.20 8.48
C ASP A 125 7.14 -20.46 9.43
N ALA A 126 7.60 -21.71 9.49
CA ALA A 126 8.66 -22.14 10.39
C ALA A 126 10.01 -21.44 10.12
N GLU A 127 10.28 -21.04 8.89
CA GLU A 127 11.57 -20.43 8.50
C GLU A 127 11.57 -18.92 8.74
N HIS A 128 10.40 -18.24 8.64
CA HIS A 128 10.30 -16.77 8.64
C HIS A 128 9.51 -16.20 9.83
N VAL A 129 8.99 -17.04 10.72
CA VAL A 129 8.13 -16.58 11.83
C VAL A 129 8.78 -15.52 12.71
N ASP A 130 10.08 -15.62 12.95
CA ASP A 130 10.82 -14.68 13.78
C ASP A 130 10.97 -13.28 13.15
N GLU A 131 10.84 -13.19 11.83
CA GLU A 131 10.89 -11.92 11.11
C GLU A 131 9.57 -11.14 11.20
N VAL A 132 8.42 -11.87 11.29
CA VAL A 132 7.10 -11.26 11.09
C VAL A 132 6.23 -11.21 12.36
N VAL A 133 6.50 -12.07 13.35
CA VAL A 133 5.59 -12.23 14.49
C VAL A 133 5.68 -11.07 15.47
N HIS A 134 6.87 -10.50 15.67
CA HIS A 134 7.08 -9.40 16.61
C HIS A 134 6.38 -8.12 16.15
N ASP A 135 5.65 -7.49 17.07
CA ASP A 135 4.99 -6.20 16.84
C ASP A 135 5.56 -5.14 17.77
N PRO A 136 6.36 -4.17 17.28
CA PRO A 136 6.96 -3.14 18.12
C PRO A 136 5.93 -2.15 18.71
N LYS A 137 4.69 -2.15 18.22
CA LYS A 137 3.60 -1.29 18.72
C LYS A 137 2.95 -1.84 19.98
N VAL A 138 3.13 -3.13 20.28
CA VAL A 138 2.47 -3.82 21.38
C VAL A 138 3.49 -4.28 22.41
N VAL A 139 3.33 -3.84 23.67
CA VAL A 139 4.12 -4.34 24.79
C VAL A 139 3.54 -5.68 25.25
N SER A 140 4.19 -6.76 24.87
CA SER A 140 3.73 -8.12 25.20
C SER A 140 4.84 -8.96 25.83
N LYS A 141 4.44 -9.96 26.66
CA LYS A 141 5.36 -10.93 27.28
C LYS A 141 5.65 -12.15 26.40
N ALA A 142 4.96 -12.27 25.28
CA ALA A 142 5.10 -13.34 24.32
C ALA A 142 4.76 -12.80 22.92
N ASP A 143 5.27 -13.44 21.88
CA ASP A 143 4.77 -13.22 20.53
C ASP A 143 3.62 -14.19 20.26
N TYR A 144 2.59 -13.74 19.56
CA TYR A 144 1.37 -14.51 19.35
C TYR A 144 1.08 -14.72 17.87
N ILE A 145 0.74 -15.97 17.51
CA ILE A 145 0.11 -16.30 16.23
C ILE A 145 -1.33 -16.73 16.53
N TYR A 146 -2.27 -16.05 15.90
CA TYR A 146 -3.69 -16.37 15.99
C TYR A 146 -4.13 -17.16 14.76
N VAL A 147 -4.65 -18.36 15.00
CA VAL A 147 -5.07 -19.29 13.96
C VAL A 147 -6.58 -19.51 14.04
N PRO A 148 -7.33 -19.52 12.93
CA PRO A 148 -8.75 -19.85 12.97
C PRO A 148 -8.97 -21.26 13.55
N GLY A 149 -9.82 -21.38 14.55
CA GLY A 149 -10.13 -22.68 15.14
C GLY A 149 -10.82 -23.66 14.17
N ALA A 150 -11.32 -23.18 13.03
CA ALA A 150 -11.89 -23.98 11.95
C ALA A 150 -10.82 -24.49 10.94
N ASP A 151 -9.57 -24.05 11.04
CA ASP A 151 -8.44 -24.53 10.22
C ASP A 151 -7.52 -25.42 11.06
N GLU A 152 -7.96 -26.67 11.27
CA GLU A 152 -7.22 -27.65 12.07
C GLU A 152 -5.81 -27.90 11.54
N ALA A 153 -5.63 -27.91 10.21
CA ALA A 153 -4.33 -28.15 9.59
C ALA A 153 -3.33 -27.01 9.88
N ALA A 154 -3.79 -25.76 9.81
CA ALA A 154 -2.96 -24.63 10.18
C ALA A 154 -2.68 -24.62 11.70
N ALA A 155 -3.65 -24.98 12.53
CA ALA A 155 -3.47 -25.08 13.98
C ALA A 155 -2.38 -26.09 14.36
N ASP A 156 -2.41 -27.28 13.79
CA ASP A 156 -1.39 -28.33 14.02
C ASP A 156 -0.01 -27.91 13.52
N TYR A 157 0.03 -27.25 12.35
CA TYR A 157 1.28 -26.74 11.78
C TYR A 157 1.92 -25.70 12.71
N PHE A 158 1.19 -24.65 13.08
CA PHE A 158 1.74 -23.57 13.89
C PHE A 158 2.03 -24.01 15.35
N ASP A 159 1.27 -24.95 15.91
CA ASP A 159 1.61 -25.56 17.21
C ASP A 159 2.97 -26.28 17.16
N THR A 160 3.27 -26.96 16.05
CA THR A 160 4.57 -27.59 15.82
C THR A 160 5.67 -26.54 15.67
N VAL A 161 5.43 -25.45 14.92
CA VAL A 161 6.35 -24.32 14.76
C VAL A 161 6.69 -23.73 16.13
N ALA A 162 5.68 -23.42 16.94
CA ALA A 162 5.87 -22.83 18.26
C ALA A 162 6.64 -23.75 19.23
N LYS A 163 6.34 -25.04 19.23
CA LYS A 163 7.08 -26.04 20.05
C LYS A 163 8.55 -26.09 19.65
N THR A 164 8.84 -26.07 18.35
CA THR A 164 10.21 -26.11 17.83
C THR A 164 10.98 -24.83 18.19
N ALA A 165 10.40 -23.66 17.93
CA ALA A 165 11.01 -22.37 18.24
C ALA A 165 11.29 -22.21 19.74
N ASN A 166 10.32 -22.53 20.60
CA ASN A 166 10.47 -22.45 22.05
C ASN A 166 11.48 -23.49 22.60
N GLY A 167 11.57 -24.65 21.97
CA GLY A 167 12.58 -25.67 22.30
C GLY A 167 14.02 -25.20 22.06
N GLN A 168 14.22 -24.21 21.24
CA GLN A 168 15.50 -23.52 20.97
C GLN A 168 15.76 -22.33 21.90
N HIS A 169 15.02 -22.22 23.01
CA HIS A 169 15.12 -21.15 24.00
C HIS A 169 14.80 -19.74 23.46
N ARG A 170 13.83 -19.65 22.53
CA ARG A 170 13.33 -18.37 22.00
C ARG A 170 12.83 -17.46 23.11
N SER A 171 13.17 -16.17 23.04
CA SER A 171 12.70 -15.13 23.98
C SER A 171 12.37 -13.85 23.20
N PRO A 172 11.15 -13.31 23.31
CA PRO A 172 9.99 -13.83 24.05
C PRO A 172 9.47 -15.16 23.46
N PRO A 173 8.74 -15.99 24.23
CA PRO A 173 8.22 -17.25 23.76
C PRO A 173 7.14 -17.04 22.69
N LEU A 174 7.04 -17.95 21.72
CA LEU A 174 5.99 -17.98 20.72
C LEU A 174 4.78 -18.76 21.22
N LYS A 175 3.59 -18.18 21.12
CA LYS A 175 2.32 -18.81 21.50
C LYS A 175 1.37 -18.86 20.31
N VAL A 176 0.67 -20.00 20.18
CA VAL A 176 -0.41 -20.16 19.23
C VAL A 176 -1.74 -20.09 19.96
N VAL A 177 -2.65 -19.28 19.44
CA VAL A 177 -3.98 -19.07 20.01
C VAL A 177 -5.04 -19.35 18.96
N LEU A 178 -6.03 -20.20 19.28
CA LEU A 178 -7.13 -20.48 18.38
C LEU A 178 -8.19 -19.40 18.48
N LEU A 179 -8.55 -18.80 17.35
CA LEU A 179 -9.64 -17.85 17.23
C LEU A 179 -10.99 -18.58 17.21
N PRO A 180 -12.00 -18.01 17.85
CA PRO A 180 -13.38 -18.49 17.72
C PRO A 180 -13.91 -18.21 16.30
N ALA A 181 -15.11 -18.75 15.99
CA ALA A 181 -15.80 -18.44 14.75
C ALA A 181 -16.00 -16.92 14.56
N PRO A 182 -15.98 -16.40 13.31
CA PRO A 182 -16.01 -14.95 13.03
C PRO A 182 -17.17 -14.18 13.70
N ASP A 183 -18.33 -14.81 13.86
CA ASP A 183 -19.50 -14.22 14.53
C ASP A 183 -19.31 -14.00 16.05
N LYS A 184 -18.31 -14.60 16.66
CA LYS A 184 -17.93 -14.44 18.06
C LYS A 184 -16.83 -13.39 18.28
N ILE A 185 -16.20 -12.91 17.19
CA ILE A 185 -15.16 -11.88 17.25
C ILE A 185 -15.84 -10.52 17.31
N THR A 186 -16.05 -10.03 18.52
CA THR A 186 -16.68 -8.73 18.80
C THR A 186 -15.63 -7.69 19.19
N GLY A 187 -16.02 -6.41 19.23
CA GLY A 187 -15.16 -5.34 19.78
C GLY A 187 -14.72 -5.61 21.23
N ALA A 188 -15.57 -6.23 22.05
CA ALA A 188 -15.22 -6.66 23.41
C ALA A 188 -14.18 -7.80 23.40
N PHE A 189 -14.32 -8.76 22.49
CA PHE A 189 -13.32 -9.82 22.33
C PHE A 189 -11.95 -9.23 22.02
N VAL A 190 -11.85 -8.36 21.01
CA VAL A 190 -10.60 -7.74 20.60
C VAL A 190 -9.97 -6.90 21.72
N ARG A 191 -10.79 -6.15 22.47
CA ARG A 191 -10.34 -5.37 23.63
C ARG A 191 -9.74 -6.26 24.73
N ASN A 192 -10.32 -7.44 24.97
CA ASN A 192 -9.82 -8.36 25.98
C ASN A 192 -8.49 -9.02 25.61
N LEU A 193 -7.98 -8.81 24.39
CA LEU A 193 -6.63 -9.23 23.95
C LEU A 193 -5.55 -8.19 24.31
N ASP A 194 -5.88 -7.17 25.11
CA ASP A 194 -4.89 -6.16 25.53
C ASP A 194 -3.64 -6.82 26.15
N GLY A 195 -2.45 -6.45 25.61
CA GLY A 195 -1.18 -7.07 25.96
C GLY A 195 -0.92 -8.48 25.38
N GLU A 196 -1.86 -9.02 24.60
CA GLU A 196 -1.75 -10.33 23.92
C GLU A 196 -2.02 -10.25 22.41
N HIS A 197 -2.03 -9.04 21.83
CA HIS A 197 -2.20 -8.89 20.40
C HIS A 197 -1.10 -9.60 19.61
N GLY A 198 -1.44 -10.14 18.44
CA GLY A 198 -0.50 -10.88 17.61
C GLY A 198 -0.93 -10.92 16.14
N ILE A 199 -0.09 -11.61 15.35
CA ILE A 199 -0.32 -11.77 13.91
C ILE A 199 -1.39 -12.82 13.66
N LEU A 200 -2.23 -12.59 12.65
CA LEU A 200 -3.18 -13.58 12.14
C LEU A 200 -2.48 -14.47 11.12
N SER A 201 -2.67 -15.78 11.22
CA SER A 201 -2.16 -16.73 10.23
C SER A 201 -2.77 -16.44 8.84
N LEU A 202 -2.01 -16.75 7.81
CA LEU A 202 -2.44 -16.69 6.42
C LEU A 202 -2.45 -18.10 5.81
N ALA A 203 -2.77 -18.20 4.54
CA ALA A 203 -2.85 -19.47 3.84
C ALA A 203 -1.51 -20.21 3.85
N LEU A 204 -1.57 -21.54 3.98
CA LEU A 204 -0.44 -22.44 3.83
C LEU A 204 -0.46 -23.08 2.44
N GLU A 205 0.71 -23.39 1.90
CA GLU A 205 0.88 -24.14 0.66
C GLU A 205 1.75 -25.37 0.91
N THR A 206 1.50 -26.43 0.14
CA THR A 206 2.38 -27.60 0.13
C THR A 206 3.27 -27.53 -1.10
N ASN A 207 4.56 -27.42 -0.88
CA ASN A 207 5.57 -27.36 -1.93
C ASN A 207 5.68 -28.69 -2.70
N ALA A 208 6.37 -28.70 -3.84
CA ALA A 208 6.56 -29.88 -4.66
C ALA A 208 7.31 -31.03 -3.95
N ASP A 209 8.09 -30.72 -2.93
CA ASP A 209 8.82 -31.68 -2.07
C ASP A 209 7.98 -32.15 -0.87
N GLY A 210 6.72 -31.75 -0.77
CA GLY A 210 5.80 -32.13 0.31
C GLY A 210 5.95 -31.31 1.60
N ARG A 211 6.82 -30.29 1.64
CA ARG A 211 6.93 -29.37 2.80
C ARG A 211 5.78 -28.39 2.80
N ILE A 212 5.29 -28.07 4.01
CA ILE A 212 4.32 -27.01 4.23
C ILE A 212 5.07 -25.70 4.49
N SER A 213 4.69 -24.65 3.79
CA SER A 213 5.19 -23.28 3.99
C SER A 213 4.05 -22.26 3.98
N GLY A 214 4.29 -21.09 4.52
CA GLY A 214 3.38 -19.96 4.42
C GLY A 214 3.28 -19.49 2.97
N MET A 215 2.08 -19.19 2.50
CA MET A 215 1.91 -18.56 1.20
C MET A 215 2.49 -17.14 1.23
N PRO A 216 3.31 -16.74 0.24
CA PRO A 216 3.99 -15.45 0.26
C PRO A 216 3.00 -14.29 0.12
N TYR A 217 3.39 -13.14 0.70
CA TYR A 217 2.69 -11.87 0.53
C TYR A 217 3.67 -10.71 0.54
N VAL A 218 3.28 -9.59 -0.05
CA VAL A 218 4.09 -8.37 -0.12
C VAL A 218 3.54 -7.35 0.87
N VAL A 219 4.43 -6.84 1.72
CA VAL A 219 4.11 -5.80 2.71
C VAL A 219 4.22 -4.39 2.08
N PRO A 220 3.55 -3.36 2.64
CA PRO A 220 3.62 -2.00 2.12
C PRO A 220 5.02 -1.38 2.13
N GLY A 221 5.85 -1.69 3.12
CA GLY A 221 7.21 -1.14 3.26
C GLY A 221 7.98 -1.89 4.34
N GLU A 222 9.28 -1.65 4.47
CA GLU A 222 10.19 -2.37 5.38
C GLU A 222 9.69 -2.45 6.82
N ARG A 223 9.09 -1.36 7.33
CA ARG A 223 8.59 -1.31 8.72
C ARG A 223 7.37 -2.18 8.98
N PHE A 224 6.77 -2.77 7.93
CA PHE A 224 5.56 -3.57 8.03
C PHE A 224 5.85 -5.06 7.89
N ASN A 225 5.14 -5.85 8.66
CA ASN A 225 5.16 -7.31 8.57
C ASN A 225 3.78 -7.88 8.19
N GLU A 226 2.81 -7.03 7.94
CA GLU A 226 1.41 -7.39 7.73
C GLU A 226 1.01 -7.30 6.26
N LEU A 227 0.10 -8.18 5.84
CA LEU A 227 -0.66 -8.08 4.61
C LEU A 227 -1.76 -7.02 4.81
N TYR A 228 -1.67 -5.90 4.09
CA TYR A 228 -2.69 -4.84 4.12
C TYR A 228 -3.71 -5.01 3.01
N CYS A 229 -4.97 -4.70 3.31
CA CYS A 229 -6.10 -4.94 2.43
C CYS A 229 -6.00 -4.20 1.09
N TRP A 230 -6.12 -2.87 1.08
CA TRP A 230 -6.20 -2.12 -0.17
C TRP A 230 -4.86 -1.93 -0.87
N ASP A 231 -3.74 -1.87 -0.09
CA ASP A 231 -2.37 -1.87 -0.63
C ASP A 231 -2.16 -3.04 -1.57
N SER A 232 -2.70 -4.21 -1.20
CA SER A 232 -2.60 -5.45 -1.98
C SER A 232 -3.12 -5.30 -3.41
N TYR A 233 -4.12 -4.45 -3.66
CA TYR A 233 -4.60 -4.20 -5.02
C TYR A 233 -3.54 -3.51 -5.87
N PHE A 234 -3.00 -2.42 -5.38
CA PHE A 234 -2.00 -1.64 -6.13
C PHE A 234 -0.72 -2.45 -6.31
N ILE A 235 -0.25 -3.12 -5.25
CA ILE A 235 0.90 -4.04 -5.28
C ILE A 235 0.67 -5.13 -6.33
N THR A 236 -0.51 -5.77 -6.35
CA THR A 236 -0.86 -6.80 -7.35
C THR A 236 -0.73 -6.28 -8.78
N LEU A 237 -1.14 -5.03 -9.06
CA LEU A 237 -0.99 -4.43 -10.38
C LEU A 237 0.49 -4.28 -10.77
N GLY A 238 1.35 -3.87 -9.85
CA GLY A 238 2.81 -3.79 -10.06
C GLY A 238 3.42 -5.16 -10.30
N LEU A 239 3.11 -6.15 -9.46
CA LEU A 239 3.59 -7.52 -9.60
C LEU A 239 3.22 -8.15 -10.95
N LEU A 240 1.97 -7.97 -11.39
CA LEU A 240 1.50 -8.45 -12.70
C LEU A 240 2.23 -7.74 -13.85
N GLN A 241 2.52 -6.44 -13.69
CA GLN A 241 3.29 -5.68 -14.67
C GLN A 241 4.70 -6.24 -14.85
N ASP A 242 5.35 -6.66 -13.74
CA ASP A 242 6.72 -7.19 -13.73
C ASP A 242 6.80 -8.70 -13.99
N GLY A 243 5.65 -9.34 -14.29
CA GLY A 243 5.58 -10.77 -14.57
C GLY A 243 5.65 -11.67 -13.33
N ARG A 244 5.52 -11.10 -12.12
CA ARG A 244 5.48 -11.82 -10.83
C ARG A 244 4.08 -12.43 -10.56
N THR A 245 3.53 -13.15 -11.54
CA THR A 245 2.14 -13.63 -11.52
C THR A 245 1.84 -14.59 -10.38
N ASN A 246 2.80 -15.44 -9.99
CA ASN A 246 2.62 -16.35 -8.86
C ASN A 246 2.49 -15.60 -7.54
N LEU A 247 3.27 -14.55 -7.34
CA LEU A 247 3.18 -13.72 -6.13
C LEU A 247 1.88 -12.92 -6.10
N ALA A 248 1.45 -12.37 -7.24
CA ALA A 248 0.15 -11.71 -7.37
C ALA A 248 -1.03 -12.66 -7.04
N ARG A 249 -0.96 -13.93 -7.49
CA ARG A 249 -1.92 -14.97 -7.12
C ARG A 249 -1.90 -15.23 -5.62
N ALA A 250 -0.72 -15.39 -5.03
CA ALA A 250 -0.58 -15.65 -3.59
C ALA A 250 -1.17 -14.52 -2.74
N MET A 251 -1.01 -13.25 -3.16
CA MET A 251 -1.69 -12.12 -2.54
C MET A 251 -3.22 -12.32 -2.53
N ALA A 252 -3.81 -12.66 -3.68
CA ALA A 252 -5.25 -12.92 -3.78
C ALA A 252 -5.70 -14.11 -2.93
N ASP A 253 -4.95 -15.21 -2.93
CA ASP A 253 -5.27 -16.42 -2.17
C ASP A 253 -5.24 -16.16 -0.65
N ASN A 254 -4.30 -15.34 -0.17
CA ASN A 254 -4.24 -14.91 1.24
C ASN A 254 -5.47 -14.05 1.63
N LEU A 255 -5.86 -13.08 0.81
CA LEU A 255 -7.07 -12.27 1.08
C LEU A 255 -8.35 -13.12 1.05
N LEU A 256 -8.44 -14.11 0.15
CA LEU A 256 -9.54 -15.07 0.12
C LEU A 256 -9.56 -15.97 1.35
N TYR A 257 -8.38 -16.35 1.88
CA TYR A 257 -8.25 -17.06 3.15
C TYR A 257 -8.81 -16.22 4.30
N GLU A 258 -8.46 -14.92 4.36
CA GLU A 258 -8.95 -14.03 5.40
C GLU A 258 -10.49 -13.92 5.40
N VAL A 259 -11.11 -13.76 4.22
CA VAL A 259 -12.59 -13.75 4.14
C VAL A 259 -13.19 -15.06 4.62
N ARG A 260 -12.60 -16.20 4.22
CA ARG A 260 -13.11 -17.53 4.58
C ARG A 260 -13.08 -17.77 6.08
N TYR A 261 -12.01 -17.38 6.74
CA TYR A 261 -11.73 -17.75 8.12
C TYR A 261 -11.95 -16.62 9.14
N TYR A 262 -11.74 -15.36 8.73
CA TYR A 262 -11.98 -14.18 9.60
C TYR A 262 -13.27 -13.45 9.25
N GLY A 263 -13.99 -13.90 8.21
CA GLY A 263 -15.27 -13.35 7.76
C GLY A 263 -15.17 -12.06 6.96
N LYS A 264 -13.98 -11.50 6.82
CA LYS A 264 -13.67 -10.27 6.09
C LYS A 264 -12.19 -10.25 5.70
N VAL A 265 -11.81 -9.32 4.83
CA VAL A 265 -10.42 -8.87 4.75
C VAL A 265 -10.24 -7.81 5.84
N PRO A 266 -9.46 -8.04 6.90
CA PRO A 266 -9.17 -7.03 7.91
C PRO A 266 -8.31 -5.90 7.33
N ASN A 267 -8.17 -4.78 8.06
CA ASN A 267 -7.26 -3.69 7.66
C ASN A 267 -5.84 -4.22 7.35
N ALA A 268 -5.34 -5.08 8.23
CA ALA A 268 -4.19 -5.94 8.02
C ALA A 268 -4.29 -7.18 8.91
N ASN A 269 -3.46 -8.18 8.71
CA ASN A 269 -3.53 -9.46 9.44
C ASN A 269 -2.96 -9.40 10.86
N ARG A 270 -3.49 -8.49 11.69
CA ARG A 270 -3.25 -8.40 13.15
C ARG A 270 -4.57 -8.40 13.92
N THR A 271 -4.55 -8.93 15.14
CA THR A 271 -5.77 -9.10 15.95
C THR A 271 -6.48 -7.81 16.28
N TYR A 272 -5.80 -6.69 16.44
CA TYR A 272 -6.44 -5.40 16.70
C TYR A 272 -7.21 -4.84 15.49
N TYR A 273 -7.00 -5.39 14.29
CA TYR A 273 -7.76 -5.06 13.09
C TYR A 273 -9.00 -5.95 12.86
N LEU A 274 -9.26 -6.92 13.71
CA LEU A 274 -10.40 -7.84 13.54
C LEU A 274 -11.77 -7.14 13.60
N THR A 275 -11.86 -5.89 14.09
CA THR A 275 -13.10 -5.12 14.14
C THR A 275 -13.38 -4.28 12.90
N ARG A 276 -12.39 -4.09 12.02
CA ARG A 276 -12.51 -3.26 10.82
C ARG A 276 -11.85 -3.87 9.59
N SER A 277 -12.22 -3.34 8.42
CA SER A 277 -11.61 -3.63 7.14
C SER A 277 -10.85 -2.39 6.62
N GLN A 278 -10.62 -2.32 5.32
CA GLN A 278 -10.15 -1.15 4.56
C GLN A 278 -10.92 -1.06 3.24
N PRO A 279 -10.67 -0.06 2.37
CA PRO A 279 -11.36 0.05 1.09
C PRO A 279 -11.36 -1.27 0.30
N PRO A 280 -12.54 -1.78 -0.10
CA PRO A 280 -12.66 -3.11 -0.69
C PRO A 280 -12.22 -3.15 -2.16
N PHE A 281 -11.14 -3.83 -2.45
CA PHE A 281 -10.62 -4.06 -3.79
C PHE A 281 -10.61 -5.54 -4.20
N LEU A 282 -11.16 -6.45 -3.40
CA LEU A 282 -10.99 -7.90 -3.59
C LEU A 282 -11.47 -8.37 -4.98
N THR A 283 -12.63 -7.90 -5.49
CA THR A 283 -13.09 -8.30 -6.83
C THR A 283 -12.16 -7.78 -7.94
N SER A 284 -11.58 -6.60 -7.76
CA SER A 284 -10.61 -6.04 -8.71
C SER A 284 -9.30 -6.81 -8.71
N ILE A 285 -8.84 -7.31 -7.54
CA ILE A 285 -7.69 -8.23 -7.43
C ILE A 285 -8.02 -9.56 -8.11
N ILE A 286 -9.17 -10.17 -7.82
CA ILE A 286 -9.63 -11.41 -8.43
C ILE A 286 -9.63 -11.30 -9.96
N ARG A 287 -10.21 -10.22 -10.48
CA ARG A 287 -10.25 -9.93 -11.92
C ARG A 287 -8.84 -9.82 -12.51
N ALA A 288 -7.96 -9.02 -11.90
CA ALA A 288 -6.60 -8.79 -12.38
C ALA A 288 -5.79 -10.10 -12.42
N VAL A 289 -5.87 -10.92 -11.38
CA VAL A 289 -5.19 -12.22 -11.31
C VAL A 289 -5.77 -13.20 -12.33
N TYR A 290 -7.09 -13.25 -12.51
CA TYR A 290 -7.71 -14.11 -13.50
C TYR A 290 -7.36 -13.69 -14.94
N GLU A 291 -7.45 -12.41 -15.26
CA GLU A 291 -7.12 -11.86 -16.59
C GLU A 291 -5.63 -12.01 -16.94
N SER A 292 -4.75 -12.18 -15.95
CA SER A 292 -3.32 -12.49 -16.19
C SER A 292 -3.06 -13.93 -16.67
N GLY A 293 -4.06 -14.82 -16.58
CA GLY A 293 -3.93 -16.23 -16.91
C GLY A 293 -3.26 -17.08 -15.83
N ALA A 294 -3.00 -16.54 -14.65
CA ALA A 294 -2.34 -17.26 -13.54
C ALA A 294 -3.25 -18.32 -12.89
N VAL A 295 -4.55 -18.27 -13.11
CA VAL A 295 -5.57 -19.13 -12.49
C VAL A 295 -6.65 -19.53 -13.50
N ASP A 296 -7.39 -20.61 -13.18
CA ASP A 296 -8.45 -21.13 -14.04
C ASP A 296 -9.86 -20.67 -13.61
N LYS A 297 -10.89 -21.10 -14.36
CA LYS A 297 -12.29 -20.83 -14.06
C LYS A 297 -12.77 -21.46 -12.75
N THR A 298 -12.15 -22.55 -12.30
CA THR A 298 -12.51 -23.20 -11.03
C THR A 298 -12.12 -22.31 -9.87
N TRP A 299 -10.89 -21.80 -9.91
CA TRP A 299 -10.42 -20.79 -8.95
C TRP A 299 -11.30 -19.54 -8.96
N LEU A 300 -11.61 -19.02 -10.15
CA LEU A 300 -12.46 -17.83 -10.30
C LEU A 300 -13.84 -18.04 -9.65
N ALA A 301 -14.49 -19.19 -9.90
CA ALA A 301 -15.79 -19.49 -9.32
C ALA A 301 -15.75 -19.54 -7.78
N ALA A 302 -14.69 -20.09 -7.20
CA ALA A 302 -14.49 -20.14 -5.74
C ALA A 302 -14.22 -18.73 -5.17
N ALA A 303 -13.36 -17.97 -5.82
CA ALA A 303 -13.01 -16.59 -5.43
C ALA A 303 -14.23 -15.66 -5.45
N LEU A 304 -15.05 -15.70 -6.50
CA LEU A 304 -16.28 -14.89 -6.58
C LEU A 304 -17.26 -15.23 -5.46
N LYS A 305 -17.44 -16.51 -5.10
CA LYS A 305 -18.30 -16.89 -3.97
C LYS A 305 -17.81 -16.31 -2.66
N THR A 306 -16.51 -16.37 -2.43
CA THR A 306 -15.87 -15.81 -1.23
C THR A 306 -16.06 -14.29 -1.17
N ALA A 307 -15.81 -13.58 -2.27
CA ALA A 307 -16.02 -12.13 -2.35
C ALA A 307 -17.50 -11.72 -2.18
N MET A 308 -18.45 -12.54 -2.66
CA MET A 308 -19.88 -12.32 -2.41
C MET A 308 -20.21 -12.40 -0.92
N THR A 309 -19.58 -13.31 -0.20
CA THR A 309 -19.77 -13.44 1.26
C THR A 309 -19.30 -12.19 2.00
N GLU A 310 -18.11 -11.68 1.65
CA GLU A 310 -17.59 -10.42 2.20
C GLU A 310 -18.52 -9.24 1.88
N TYR A 311 -18.91 -9.08 0.62
CA TYR A 311 -19.80 -8.02 0.17
C TYR A 311 -21.09 -7.96 0.97
N GLN A 312 -21.74 -9.13 1.18
CA GLN A 312 -23.01 -9.22 1.87
C GLN A 312 -22.90 -9.03 3.37
N ASN A 313 -21.93 -9.68 3.99
CA ASN A 313 -21.84 -9.72 5.44
C ASN A 313 -21.17 -8.47 6.02
N ILE A 314 -20.26 -7.87 5.28
CA ILE A 314 -19.50 -6.71 5.75
C ILE A 314 -20.07 -5.42 5.16
N TRP A 315 -20.04 -5.27 3.84
CA TRP A 315 -20.32 -3.99 3.19
C TRP A 315 -21.81 -3.66 3.09
N LEU A 316 -22.69 -4.68 3.10
CA LEU A 316 -24.13 -4.55 3.26
C LEU A 316 -24.62 -4.95 4.67
N GLY A 317 -23.70 -5.21 5.59
CA GLY A 317 -24.05 -5.47 7.00
C GLY A 317 -24.71 -4.26 7.67
N SER A 318 -25.45 -4.52 8.76
CA SER A 318 -26.30 -3.52 9.46
C SER A 318 -25.53 -2.28 9.93
N ASP A 319 -24.25 -2.42 10.23
CA ASP A 319 -23.41 -1.29 10.69
C ASP A 319 -23.00 -0.34 9.56
N ARG A 320 -22.91 -0.86 8.33
CA ARG A 320 -22.41 -0.12 7.17
C ARG A 320 -23.47 0.30 6.17
N ALA A 321 -24.53 -0.51 5.99
CA ALA A 321 -25.64 -0.15 5.10
C ALA A 321 -26.49 0.96 5.68
N VAL A 322 -26.67 2.06 4.94
CA VAL A 322 -27.41 3.25 5.36
C VAL A 322 -28.56 3.51 4.39
N LYS A 323 -29.78 3.56 4.94
CA LYS A 323 -30.98 3.95 4.18
C LYS A 323 -31.20 5.46 4.23
N ILE A 324 -31.26 6.10 3.05
CA ILE A 324 -31.42 7.54 2.88
C ILE A 324 -32.63 7.78 1.96
N GLY A 325 -33.80 7.91 2.56
CA GLY A 325 -35.07 7.99 1.80
C GLY A 325 -35.32 6.71 1.01
N LEU A 326 -35.34 6.81 -0.33
CA LEU A 326 -35.51 5.68 -1.25
C LEU A 326 -34.20 4.97 -1.62
N TYR A 327 -33.06 5.50 -1.18
CA TYR A 327 -31.73 5.04 -1.54
C TYR A 327 -31.09 4.24 -0.40
N GLU A 328 -30.15 3.37 -0.78
CA GLU A 328 -29.29 2.67 0.17
C GLU A 328 -27.84 2.76 -0.34
N LEU A 329 -26.94 3.22 0.52
CA LEU A 329 -25.51 3.32 0.28
C LEU A 329 -24.76 2.79 1.50
N SER A 330 -23.44 2.64 1.40
CA SER A 330 -22.61 2.14 2.48
C SER A 330 -21.70 3.23 3.03
N ARG A 331 -21.37 3.11 4.32
CA ARG A 331 -20.41 3.95 5.05
C ARG A 331 -19.24 3.14 5.57
N TYR A 332 -18.13 3.80 5.89
CA TYR A 332 -17.08 3.21 6.71
C TYR A 332 -17.51 3.17 8.18
N TYR A 333 -17.22 2.07 8.85
CA TYR A 333 -17.62 1.87 10.23
C TYR A 333 -16.87 0.71 10.89
N ASP A 334 -16.09 1.00 11.96
CA ASP A 334 -15.43 -0.01 12.77
C ASP A 334 -16.35 -0.45 13.91
N SER A 335 -16.54 -1.75 14.11
CA SER A 335 -17.35 -2.32 15.18
C SER A 335 -16.67 -2.26 16.57
N GLY A 336 -15.37 -1.95 16.64
CA GLY A 336 -14.62 -1.71 17.87
C GLY A 336 -15.02 -0.43 18.59
N ASN A 337 -14.65 -0.29 19.84
CA ASN A 337 -14.91 0.88 20.68
C ASN A 337 -13.61 1.37 21.34
N GLY A 338 -13.56 2.66 21.67
CA GLY A 338 -12.42 3.30 22.30
C GLY A 338 -11.27 3.58 21.34
N PRO A 339 -10.10 3.99 21.85
CA PRO A 339 -8.93 4.30 21.05
C PRO A 339 -8.44 3.10 20.24
N CYS A 340 -7.78 3.37 19.14
CA CYS A 340 -7.13 2.34 18.33
C CYS A 340 -5.86 1.86 19.03
N PRO A 341 -5.69 0.54 19.24
CA PRO A 341 -4.52 0.03 19.98
C PRO A 341 -3.21 0.06 19.19
N GLU A 342 -3.27 0.21 17.88
CA GLU A 342 -2.12 0.21 16.97
C GLU A 342 -1.40 1.54 16.81
N VAL A 343 -1.89 2.61 17.46
CA VAL A 343 -1.27 3.94 17.36
C VAL A 343 -0.11 4.10 18.32
N GLU A 344 0.82 4.99 17.98
CA GLU A 344 1.98 5.30 18.81
C GLU A 344 1.58 5.88 20.17
N PRO A 345 2.35 5.61 21.23
CA PRO A 345 2.12 6.24 22.53
C PRO A 345 2.08 7.77 22.43
N GLY A 346 1.04 8.38 22.99
CA GLY A 346 0.86 9.83 22.93
C GLY A 346 0.09 10.35 21.72
N HIS A 347 -0.24 9.50 20.76
CA HIS A 347 -0.97 9.89 19.53
C HIS A 347 -2.24 10.69 19.82
N TYR A 348 -3.00 10.31 20.86
CA TYR A 348 -4.24 11.01 21.22
C TYR A 348 -4.06 12.15 22.22
N ASP A 349 -2.84 12.43 22.71
CA ASP A 349 -2.63 13.35 23.82
C ASP A 349 -3.21 14.74 23.60
N GLU A 350 -2.99 15.32 22.44
CA GLU A 350 -3.54 16.62 22.07
C GLU A 350 -5.01 16.53 21.68
N GLN A 351 -5.39 15.48 20.99
CA GLN A 351 -6.72 15.33 20.41
C GLN A 351 -7.81 15.21 21.47
N ILE A 352 -7.53 14.57 22.61
CA ILE A 352 -8.51 14.36 23.69
C ILE A 352 -8.54 15.48 24.72
N GLN A 353 -7.69 16.51 24.62
CA GLN A 353 -7.66 17.65 25.58
C GLN A 353 -9.03 18.31 25.78
N PRO A 354 -9.90 18.49 24.77
CA PRO A 354 -11.23 19.05 24.96
C PRO A 354 -12.10 18.26 25.95
N TRP A 355 -11.97 16.92 25.97
CA TRP A 355 -12.66 16.06 26.94
C TRP A 355 -11.92 15.98 28.25
N LEU A 356 -10.58 15.83 28.23
CA LEU A 356 -9.73 15.72 29.39
C LEU A 356 -9.89 16.94 30.33
N SER A 357 -10.01 18.14 29.78
CA SER A 357 -10.18 19.39 30.55
C SER A 357 -11.50 19.42 31.35
N GLN A 358 -12.49 18.60 31.02
CA GLN A 358 -13.77 18.48 31.71
C GLN A 358 -13.72 17.47 32.86
N VAL A 359 -12.67 16.64 32.96
CA VAL A 359 -12.53 15.66 34.03
C VAL A 359 -12.10 16.37 35.31
N ASN A 360 -12.91 16.25 36.33
CA ASN A 360 -12.71 16.88 37.63
C ASN A 360 -12.77 15.87 38.78
N ASN A 361 -12.54 16.32 40.01
CA ASN A 361 -12.53 15.47 41.19
C ASN A 361 -13.84 14.66 41.39
N SER A 362 -15.00 15.22 41.05
CA SER A 362 -16.28 14.51 41.16
C SER A 362 -16.40 13.40 40.10
N THR A 363 -15.88 13.61 38.91
CA THR A 363 -15.80 12.58 37.88
C THR A 363 -14.86 11.46 38.30
N ILE A 364 -13.71 11.79 38.86
CA ILE A 364 -12.74 10.80 39.40
C ILE A 364 -13.40 9.99 40.51
N GLN A 365 -14.09 10.64 41.46
CA GLN A 365 -14.79 9.94 42.56
C GLN A 365 -15.91 9.00 42.06
N ARG A 366 -16.63 9.39 41.02
CA ARG A 366 -17.70 8.58 40.42
C ARG A 366 -17.15 7.23 39.90
N PHE A 367 -15.94 7.21 39.38
CA PHE A 367 -15.27 5.99 38.89
C PHE A 367 -14.44 5.29 39.97
N ASN A 368 -14.56 5.71 41.23
CA ASN A 368 -13.87 5.11 42.38
C ASN A 368 -12.33 5.11 42.25
N VAL A 369 -11.78 6.08 41.54
CA VAL A 369 -10.35 6.24 41.32
C VAL A 369 -9.81 7.23 42.33
N SER A 370 -9.09 6.76 43.34
CA SER A 370 -8.34 7.60 44.24
C SER A 370 -6.94 7.81 43.67
N THR A 371 -6.66 8.98 43.15
CA THR A 371 -5.33 9.31 42.66
C THR A 371 -4.93 10.71 43.10
N ASN A 372 -3.72 10.82 43.67
CA ASN A 372 -3.02 12.07 43.89
C ASN A 372 -2.14 12.45 42.67
N LEU A 373 -2.27 11.68 41.57
CA LEU A 373 -1.51 11.92 40.35
C LEU A 373 -2.22 12.95 39.50
N PRO A 374 -1.50 13.80 38.76
CA PRO A 374 -2.11 14.70 37.79
C PRO A 374 -2.81 13.89 36.70
N LEU A 375 -3.99 14.38 36.26
CA LEU A 375 -4.69 13.80 35.12
C LEU A 375 -3.85 13.96 33.86
N THR A 376 -3.43 12.85 33.30
CA THR A 376 -2.69 12.81 32.03
C THR A 376 -3.58 12.18 30.95
N PRO A 377 -3.34 12.45 29.67
CA PRO A 377 -4.02 11.78 28.58
C PRO A 377 -3.95 10.26 28.69
N PHE A 378 -2.79 9.72 29.01
CA PHE A 378 -2.58 8.28 29.24
C PHE A 378 -3.48 7.71 30.35
N TRP A 379 -3.59 8.40 31.49
CA TRP A 379 -4.47 7.98 32.58
C TRP A 379 -5.95 8.00 32.14
N PHE A 380 -6.36 9.05 31.44
CA PHE A 380 -7.72 9.22 30.95
C PHE A 380 -8.11 8.12 29.95
N LEU A 381 -7.23 7.81 29.01
CA LEU A 381 -7.44 6.73 28.06
C LEU A 381 -7.52 5.35 28.74
N ASN A 382 -6.63 5.09 29.72
CA ASN A 382 -6.70 3.87 30.51
C ASN A 382 -8.05 3.73 31.25
N GLN A 383 -8.53 4.81 31.86
CA GLN A 383 -9.85 4.81 32.53
C GLN A 383 -11.00 4.58 31.52
N TYR A 384 -10.90 5.17 30.34
CA TYR A 384 -11.85 4.91 29.29
C TYR A 384 -11.86 3.43 28.86
N LEU A 385 -10.70 2.84 28.67
CA LEU A 385 -10.56 1.43 28.28
C LEU A 385 -11.08 0.46 29.35
N TYR A 386 -10.81 0.70 30.63
CA TYR A 386 -11.15 -0.21 31.72
C TYR A 386 -12.52 0.05 32.35
N CYS A 387 -12.91 1.30 32.46
CA CYS A 387 -14.18 1.67 33.14
C CYS A 387 -15.36 1.90 32.20
N GLY A 388 -15.12 1.98 30.91
CA GLY A 388 -16.15 1.97 29.88
C GLY A 388 -16.92 3.25 29.63
N ASP A 389 -16.77 4.32 30.45
CA ASP A 389 -17.73 5.40 30.41
C ASP A 389 -17.23 6.80 30.75
N TYR A 390 -16.60 7.45 29.82
CA TYR A 390 -16.68 8.91 29.70
C TYR A 390 -17.58 9.32 28.51
N THR A 391 -18.53 8.47 28.17
CA THR A 391 -19.43 8.63 27.01
C THR A 391 -20.38 9.82 27.15
N ASP A 392 -20.60 10.31 28.36
CA ASP A 392 -21.40 11.49 28.66
C ASP A 392 -20.64 12.82 28.53
N LEU A 393 -19.29 12.80 28.49
CA LEU A 393 -18.49 14.00 28.26
C LEU A 393 -18.60 14.43 26.79
N LYS A 394 -18.98 15.68 26.57
CA LYS A 394 -19.13 16.27 25.24
C LYS A 394 -18.12 17.39 25.02
N ALA A 395 -17.41 17.34 23.90
CA ALA A 395 -16.59 18.40 23.40
C ALA A 395 -16.72 18.47 21.89
N ASP A 396 -16.64 19.66 21.31
CA ASP A 396 -16.75 19.86 19.86
C ASP A 396 -18.02 19.23 19.23
N GLY A 397 -19.11 19.19 19.99
CA GLY A 397 -20.40 18.66 19.54
C GLY A 397 -20.53 17.15 19.58
N GLN A 398 -19.54 16.40 20.05
CA GLN A 398 -19.57 14.93 20.15
C GLN A 398 -19.10 14.43 21.51
N THR A 399 -19.54 13.23 21.89
CA THR A 399 -19.00 12.52 23.05
C THR A 399 -17.63 11.92 22.73
N LEU A 400 -16.85 11.58 23.74
CA LEU A 400 -15.56 10.88 23.53
C LEU A 400 -15.74 9.53 22.82
N GLY A 401 -16.83 8.83 23.11
CA GLY A 401 -17.16 7.57 22.41
C GLY A 401 -17.45 7.79 20.93
N GLU A 402 -18.17 8.85 20.56
CA GLU A 402 -18.42 9.23 19.17
C GLU A 402 -17.12 9.67 18.47
N PHE A 403 -16.24 10.40 19.16
CA PHE A 403 -14.91 10.75 18.63
C PHE A 403 -14.12 9.50 18.24
N PHE A 404 -13.96 8.53 19.14
CA PHE A 404 -13.24 7.31 18.83
C PHE A 404 -13.94 6.46 17.76
N LYS A 405 -15.26 6.47 17.68
CA LYS A 405 -16.00 5.79 16.62
C LYS A 405 -15.69 6.40 15.25
N ASN A 406 -15.61 7.71 15.17
CA ASN A 406 -15.26 8.44 13.95
C ASN A 406 -13.77 8.29 13.57
N ASP A 407 -12.86 8.32 14.57
CA ASP A 407 -11.44 8.05 14.36
C ASP A 407 -11.19 6.63 13.83
N ARG A 408 -11.90 5.62 14.37
CA ARG A 408 -11.86 4.26 13.84
C ARG A 408 -12.44 4.15 12.43
N ALA A 409 -13.51 4.88 12.13
CA ALA A 409 -14.13 4.86 10.80
C ALA A 409 -13.25 5.53 9.74
N VAL A 410 -12.50 6.60 10.07
CA VAL A 410 -11.57 7.20 9.10
C VAL A 410 -10.40 6.27 8.80
N ARG A 411 -9.97 5.46 9.77
CA ARG A 411 -8.93 4.44 9.54
C ARG A 411 -9.44 3.29 8.67
N GLU A 412 -10.71 2.89 8.79
CA GLU A 412 -11.31 1.93 7.85
C GLU A 412 -11.36 2.50 6.42
N SER A 413 -11.47 3.82 6.25
CA SER A 413 -11.43 4.46 4.93
C SER A 413 -10.06 4.41 4.25
N GLY A 414 -9.02 4.01 4.97
CA GLY A 414 -7.63 4.05 4.51
C GLY A 414 -7.03 5.46 4.44
N HIS A 415 -7.82 6.52 4.77
CA HIS A 415 -7.37 7.92 4.74
C HIS A 415 -7.11 8.45 6.16
N ASP A 416 -6.29 7.75 6.89
CA ASP A 416 -5.94 8.04 8.28
C ASP A 416 -4.68 8.92 8.35
N THR A 417 -4.82 10.27 8.60
CA THR A 417 -6.10 10.94 8.81
C THR A 417 -6.34 12.07 7.81
N THR A 418 -7.56 12.58 7.76
CA THR A 418 -7.99 13.66 6.86
C THR A 418 -9.06 14.55 7.50
N HIS A 419 -9.15 15.80 7.10
CA HIS A 419 -10.26 16.71 7.45
C HIS A 419 -11.52 16.51 6.60
N ARG A 420 -11.49 15.60 5.63
CA ARG A 420 -12.54 15.35 4.63
C ARG A 420 -13.94 15.18 5.25
N PHE A 421 -14.01 14.59 6.43
CA PHE A 421 -15.25 14.26 7.11
C PHE A 421 -15.52 15.10 8.36
N ASP A 422 -14.71 16.12 8.63
CA ASP A 422 -14.84 16.99 9.81
C ASP A 422 -14.94 16.21 11.13
N ASP A 423 -14.07 15.17 11.31
CA ASP A 423 -14.04 14.23 12.43
C ASP A 423 -15.37 13.45 12.63
N ARG A 424 -16.17 13.28 11.57
CA ARG A 424 -17.50 12.67 11.59
C ARG A 424 -17.66 11.56 10.53
N THR A 425 -16.62 10.81 10.26
CA THR A 425 -16.57 9.82 9.17
C THR A 425 -17.74 8.84 9.17
N ALA A 426 -18.15 8.38 10.36
CA ALA A 426 -19.27 7.45 10.51
C ALA A 426 -20.66 8.02 10.12
N ASP A 427 -20.77 9.35 9.95
CA ASP A 427 -21.98 10.06 9.53
C ASP A 427 -22.08 10.24 8.01
N PHE A 428 -21.05 9.79 7.28
CA PHE A 428 -20.97 9.97 5.82
C PHE A 428 -21.11 8.65 5.07
N VAL A 429 -21.88 8.68 3.99
CA VAL A 429 -21.71 7.73 2.89
C VAL A 429 -20.73 8.35 1.91
N SER A 430 -19.59 7.67 1.69
CA SER A 430 -18.47 8.24 0.94
C SER A 430 -18.45 7.83 -0.52
N VAL A 431 -17.92 8.70 -1.37
CA VAL A 431 -17.83 8.50 -2.83
C VAL A 431 -16.97 7.30 -3.17
N ASP A 432 -15.82 7.18 -2.52
CA ASP A 432 -14.85 6.10 -2.73
C ASP A 432 -15.44 4.71 -2.41
N LEU A 433 -15.96 4.51 -1.19
CA LEU A 433 -16.56 3.22 -0.83
C LEU A 433 -17.68 2.82 -1.79
N ASN A 434 -18.57 3.75 -2.11
CA ASN A 434 -19.70 3.43 -2.98
C ASN A 434 -19.28 3.23 -4.46
N SER A 435 -18.18 3.84 -4.90
CA SER A 435 -17.55 3.53 -6.19
C SER A 435 -16.95 2.12 -6.21
N LEU A 436 -16.28 1.72 -5.12
CA LEU A 436 -15.73 0.37 -4.97
C LEU A 436 -16.82 -0.70 -4.94
N LEU A 437 -17.90 -0.47 -4.21
CA LEU A 437 -19.02 -1.42 -4.16
C LEU A 437 -19.79 -1.48 -5.50
N TYR A 438 -19.91 -0.37 -6.22
CA TYR A 438 -20.38 -0.37 -7.60
C TYR A 438 -19.47 -1.23 -8.48
N LYS A 439 -18.14 -1.11 -8.30
CA LYS A 439 -17.16 -1.93 -9.01
C LYS A 439 -17.30 -3.43 -8.69
N TYR A 440 -17.53 -3.79 -7.41
CA TYR A 440 -17.84 -5.17 -7.01
C TYR A 440 -19.04 -5.72 -7.77
N GLU A 441 -20.13 -4.95 -7.80
CA GLU A 441 -21.39 -5.33 -8.45
C GLU A 441 -21.19 -5.52 -9.97
N THR A 442 -20.44 -4.63 -10.61
CA THR A 442 -20.14 -4.75 -12.05
C THR A 442 -19.12 -5.85 -12.33
N ASP A 443 -18.12 -6.07 -11.48
CA ASP A 443 -17.18 -7.18 -11.62
C ASP A 443 -17.89 -8.54 -11.50
N PHE A 444 -18.79 -8.71 -10.52
CA PHE A 444 -19.61 -9.91 -10.42
C PHE A 444 -20.46 -10.11 -11.67
N ALA A 445 -21.16 -9.06 -12.14
CA ALA A 445 -22.01 -9.15 -13.31
C ALA A 445 -21.21 -9.58 -14.56
N ASP A 446 -20.10 -8.91 -14.83
CA ASP A 446 -19.29 -9.13 -16.02
C ASP A 446 -18.61 -10.50 -16.01
N LEU A 447 -17.97 -10.88 -14.89
CA LEU A 447 -17.28 -12.16 -14.77
C LEU A 447 -18.25 -13.35 -14.81
N ILE A 448 -19.43 -13.22 -14.19
CA ILE A 448 -20.46 -14.26 -14.27
C ILE A 448 -21.01 -14.39 -15.68
N GLU A 449 -21.26 -13.27 -16.38
CA GLU A 449 -21.74 -13.30 -17.76
C GLU A 449 -20.73 -13.93 -18.70
N ASN A 450 -19.52 -13.38 -18.71
CA ASN A 450 -18.52 -13.72 -19.71
C ASN A 450 -17.91 -15.11 -19.50
N GLU A 451 -17.71 -15.52 -18.24
CA GLU A 451 -16.99 -16.74 -17.94
C GLU A 451 -17.90 -17.94 -17.64
N PHE A 452 -19.13 -17.68 -17.18
CA PHE A 452 -20.08 -18.73 -16.77
C PHE A 452 -21.44 -18.67 -17.48
N GLY A 453 -21.56 -17.86 -18.56
CA GLY A 453 -22.79 -17.77 -19.34
C GLY A 453 -23.98 -17.22 -18.56
N GLY A 454 -23.72 -16.26 -17.69
CA GLY A 454 -24.72 -15.55 -16.89
C GLY A 454 -25.12 -16.19 -15.57
N LYS A 455 -24.54 -17.37 -15.22
CA LYS A 455 -24.87 -18.07 -13.97
C LYS A 455 -23.66 -18.73 -13.30
N LEU A 456 -23.32 -18.28 -12.11
CA LEU A 456 -22.19 -18.81 -11.33
C LEU A 456 -22.53 -20.22 -10.79
N PRO A 457 -21.70 -21.25 -11.08
CA PRO A 457 -21.94 -22.62 -10.63
C PRO A 457 -21.97 -22.71 -9.09
N GLY A 458 -22.95 -23.49 -8.57
CA GLY A 458 -23.05 -23.77 -7.12
C GLY A 458 -23.51 -22.58 -6.25
N VAL A 459 -24.04 -21.51 -6.84
CA VAL A 459 -24.75 -20.43 -6.15
C VAL A 459 -26.23 -20.48 -6.51
N ASN A 460 -27.07 -20.70 -5.52
CA ASN A 460 -28.52 -20.74 -5.68
C ASN A 460 -29.14 -19.33 -5.50
N GLY A 461 -30.31 -19.12 -6.10
CA GLY A 461 -31.01 -17.84 -6.03
C GLY A 461 -30.48 -16.76 -6.98
N GLY A 462 -31.02 -15.54 -6.82
CA GLY A 462 -30.72 -14.40 -7.72
C GLY A 462 -29.24 -14.01 -7.76
N GLN A 463 -28.53 -14.10 -6.66
CA GLN A 463 -27.12 -13.71 -6.52
C GLN A 463 -26.16 -14.54 -7.39
N GLY A 464 -26.56 -15.76 -7.80
CA GLY A 464 -25.80 -16.54 -8.77
C GLY A 464 -25.91 -16.02 -10.20
N GLY A 465 -26.78 -15.07 -10.49
CA GLY A 465 -27.06 -14.54 -11.82
C GLY A 465 -26.42 -13.17 -12.07
N ALA A 466 -25.83 -12.97 -13.26
CA ALA A 466 -25.26 -11.70 -13.68
C ALA A 466 -26.28 -10.54 -13.61
N GLU A 467 -27.53 -10.81 -13.99
CA GLU A 467 -28.60 -9.80 -14.00
C GLU A 467 -28.91 -9.24 -12.59
N PHE A 468 -28.85 -10.07 -11.56
CA PHE A 468 -29.00 -9.61 -10.18
C PHE A 468 -27.98 -8.52 -9.84
N TRP A 469 -26.72 -8.74 -10.20
CA TRP A 469 -25.61 -7.80 -9.93
C TRP A 469 -25.73 -6.53 -10.76
N ARG A 470 -26.16 -6.61 -12.02
CA ARG A 470 -26.47 -5.41 -12.84
C ARG A 470 -27.53 -4.54 -12.17
N GLN A 471 -28.57 -5.17 -11.58
CA GLN A 471 -29.62 -4.44 -10.87
C GLN A 471 -29.12 -3.79 -9.57
N GLN A 472 -28.20 -4.44 -8.83
CA GLN A 472 -27.58 -3.81 -7.66
C GLN A 472 -26.71 -2.61 -8.09
N ALA A 473 -25.88 -2.76 -9.09
CA ALA A 473 -25.07 -1.67 -9.66
C ALA A 473 -25.94 -0.49 -10.14
N ALA A 474 -27.06 -0.77 -10.81
CA ALA A 474 -27.97 0.28 -11.26
C ALA A 474 -28.61 1.05 -10.09
N LYS A 475 -28.99 0.37 -9.01
CA LYS A 475 -29.52 1.01 -7.80
C LYS A 475 -28.47 1.90 -7.12
N ARG A 476 -27.23 1.40 -6.97
CA ARG A 476 -26.13 2.16 -6.37
C ARG A 476 -25.77 3.37 -7.23
N LYS A 477 -25.67 3.21 -8.55
CA LYS A 477 -25.47 4.33 -9.48
C LYS A 477 -26.54 5.40 -9.32
N ALA A 478 -27.80 5.01 -9.27
CA ALA A 478 -28.91 5.95 -9.09
C ALA A 478 -28.81 6.72 -7.78
N ALA A 479 -28.45 6.04 -6.69
CA ALA A 479 -28.24 6.66 -5.38
C ALA A 479 -27.06 7.63 -5.38
N MET A 480 -25.92 7.25 -5.94
CA MET A 480 -24.73 8.11 -6.05
C MET A 480 -25.00 9.35 -6.90
N MET A 481 -25.69 9.18 -8.04
CA MET A 481 -26.07 10.32 -8.89
C MET A 481 -27.04 11.28 -8.20
N ALA A 482 -27.96 10.77 -7.38
CA ALA A 482 -28.93 11.59 -6.66
C ALA A 482 -28.31 12.35 -5.46
N LEU A 483 -27.43 11.71 -4.70
CA LEU A 483 -26.93 12.21 -3.43
C LEU A 483 -25.56 12.86 -3.55
N MET A 484 -24.66 12.31 -4.36
CA MET A 484 -23.23 12.68 -4.39
C MET A 484 -22.85 13.56 -5.58
N TRP A 485 -23.54 13.47 -6.73
CA TRP A 485 -23.24 14.28 -7.89
C TRP A 485 -23.68 15.73 -7.71
N ASP A 486 -22.77 16.68 -7.92
CA ASP A 486 -23.07 18.11 -7.99
C ASP A 486 -23.06 18.62 -9.42
N GLU A 487 -24.25 19.01 -9.94
CA GLU A 487 -24.38 19.47 -11.31
C GLU A 487 -23.72 20.83 -11.55
N GLN A 488 -23.58 21.68 -10.54
CA GLN A 488 -22.95 22.99 -10.67
C GLN A 488 -21.43 22.84 -10.82
N CYS A 489 -20.80 22.12 -9.89
CA CYS A 489 -19.35 21.85 -9.93
C CYS A 489 -18.99 20.84 -11.04
N GLY A 490 -19.87 19.90 -11.34
CA GLY A 490 -19.58 18.77 -12.22
C GLY A 490 -18.66 17.77 -11.55
N TYR A 491 -18.85 17.53 -10.26
CA TYR A 491 -17.98 16.69 -9.45
C TYR A 491 -18.77 15.84 -8.45
N PHE A 492 -18.17 14.77 -7.92
CA PHE A 492 -18.75 13.93 -6.89
C PHE A 492 -18.21 14.30 -5.52
N PHE A 493 -19.12 14.44 -4.55
CA PHE A 493 -18.83 14.75 -3.16
C PHE A 493 -19.47 13.73 -2.22
N ASP A 494 -18.89 13.54 -1.05
CA ASP A 494 -19.48 12.72 0.01
C ASP A 494 -20.82 13.28 0.47
N TYR A 495 -21.65 12.41 1.04
CA TYR A 495 -22.95 12.82 1.53
C TYR A 495 -23.08 12.55 3.03
N ASP A 496 -23.28 13.62 3.81
CA ASP A 496 -23.64 13.58 5.22
C ASP A 496 -25.11 13.18 5.36
N PHE A 497 -25.33 11.92 5.72
CA PHE A 497 -26.71 11.39 5.82
C PHE A 497 -27.42 11.82 7.11
N VAL A 498 -26.69 12.24 8.15
CA VAL A 498 -27.26 12.77 9.40
C VAL A 498 -27.81 14.17 9.17
N ASN A 499 -27.01 15.06 8.58
CA ASN A 499 -27.44 16.42 8.24
C ASN A 499 -28.16 16.52 6.88
N ARG A 500 -28.22 15.42 6.12
CA ARG A 500 -28.91 15.32 4.82
C ARG A 500 -28.40 16.34 3.81
N GLN A 501 -27.09 16.50 3.73
CA GLN A 501 -26.44 17.43 2.81
C GLN A 501 -25.20 16.83 2.18
N ARG A 502 -24.89 17.32 0.98
CA ARG A 502 -23.65 17.01 0.30
C ARG A 502 -22.49 17.77 0.94
N SER A 503 -21.34 17.11 1.08
CA SER A 503 -20.11 17.78 1.46
C SER A 503 -19.67 18.79 0.40
N THR A 504 -18.92 19.78 0.78
CA THR A 504 -18.23 20.71 -0.12
C THR A 504 -16.73 20.47 -0.16
N TYR A 505 -16.25 19.47 0.60
CA TYR A 505 -14.83 19.16 0.70
C TYR A 505 -14.35 18.43 -0.56
N ILE A 506 -13.39 19.02 -1.26
CA ILE A 506 -12.89 18.52 -2.55
C ILE A 506 -11.76 17.51 -2.28
N SER A 507 -12.00 16.25 -2.61
CA SER A 507 -11.05 15.14 -2.48
C SER A 507 -10.83 14.44 -3.81
N ALA A 508 -9.64 13.90 -4.03
CA ALA A 508 -9.30 13.09 -5.20
C ALA A 508 -10.19 11.83 -5.33
N THR A 509 -10.83 11.41 -4.25
CA THR A 509 -11.81 10.30 -4.27
C THR A 509 -13.03 10.58 -5.13
N GLY A 510 -13.34 11.85 -5.44
CA GLY A 510 -14.36 12.21 -6.41
C GLY A 510 -14.05 11.77 -7.85
N LEU A 511 -12.84 11.28 -8.14
CA LEU A 511 -12.43 10.64 -9.40
C LEU A 511 -12.70 9.12 -9.44
N TRP A 512 -12.95 8.47 -8.30
CA TRP A 512 -13.15 7.03 -8.25
C TRP A 512 -14.36 6.52 -9.02
N PRO A 513 -15.48 7.29 -9.15
CA PRO A 513 -16.55 6.93 -10.08
C PRO A 513 -16.09 6.76 -11.53
N LEU A 514 -15.08 7.51 -11.99
CA LEU A 514 -14.52 7.35 -13.33
C LEU A 514 -13.71 6.05 -13.45
N TRP A 515 -12.92 5.71 -12.45
CA TRP A 515 -12.22 4.44 -12.39
C TRP A 515 -13.19 3.25 -12.38
N ALA A 516 -14.26 3.34 -11.59
CA ALA A 516 -15.28 2.30 -11.48
C ALA A 516 -16.19 2.22 -12.72
N LYS A 517 -16.03 3.11 -13.71
CA LYS A 517 -16.89 3.21 -14.92
C LYS A 517 -18.36 3.45 -14.56
N LEU A 518 -18.62 4.30 -13.56
CA LEU A 518 -19.98 4.62 -13.11
C LEU A 518 -20.83 5.27 -14.21
N LEU A 519 -20.22 6.11 -15.05
CA LEU A 519 -20.88 6.83 -16.13
C LEU A 519 -20.81 6.04 -17.44
N ASP A 520 -21.92 6.01 -18.18
CA ASP A 520 -22.00 5.27 -19.44
C ASP A 520 -21.32 6.03 -20.58
N THR A 521 -20.29 5.44 -21.18
CA THR A 521 -19.54 6.01 -22.30
C THR A 521 -20.35 6.12 -23.58
N ASN A 522 -21.44 5.37 -23.72
CA ASN A 522 -22.37 5.46 -24.89
C ASN A 522 -23.43 6.55 -24.70
N ASN A 523 -23.53 7.14 -23.50
CA ASN A 523 -24.45 8.24 -23.21
C ASN A 523 -23.71 9.59 -23.29
N PRO A 524 -24.00 10.44 -24.31
CA PRO A 524 -23.28 11.73 -24.47
C PRO A 524 -23.38 12.66 -23.24
N ALA A 525 -24.49 12.62 -22.51
CA ALA A 525 -24.65 13.45 -21.31
C ALA A 525 -23.77 12.95 -20.17
N GLU A 526 -23.63 11.64 -19.99
CA GLU A 526 -22.75 11.04 -18.98
C GLU A 526 -21.27 11.19 -19.36
N MET A 527 -20.92 11.07 -20.64
CA MET A 527 -19.58 11.40 -21.14
C MET A 527 -19.20 12.85 -20.82
N LYS A 528 -20.12 13.80 -21.02
CA LYS A 528 -19.89 15.20 -20.65
C LYS A 528 -19.67 15.35 -19.12
N ARG A 529 -20.40 14.58 -18.30
CA ARG A 529 -20.17 14.57 -16.85
C ARG A 529 -18.79 14.04 -16.51
N ALA A 530 -18.33 12.96 -17.13
CA ALA A 530 -16.99 12.42 -16.92
C ALA A 530 -15.90 13.45 -17.28
N GLN A 531 -16.04 14.13 -18.42
CA GLN A 531 -15.12 15.21 -18.82
C GLN A 531 -15.11 16.38 -17.83
N ARG A 532 -16.28 16.77 -17.30
CA ARG A 532 -16.38 17.82 -16.27
C ARG A 532 -15.73 17.39 -14.97
N THR A 533 -15.92 16.14 -14.55
CA THR A 533 -15.28 15.57 -13.35
C THR A 533 -13.76 15.63 -13.46
N ALA A 534 -13.20 15.19 -14.58
CA ALA A 534 -11.78 15.25 -14.85
C ALA A 534 -11.24 16.69 -14.88
N ALA A 535 -11.93 17.59 -15.59
CA ALA A 535 -11.52 19.00 -15.68
C ALA A 535 -11.56 19.71 -14.32
N PHE A 536 -12.60 19.46 -13.52
CA PHE A 536 -12.70 20.03 -12.17
C PHE A 536 -11.57 19.54 -11.29
N ALA A 537 -11.29 18.21 -11.28
CA ALA A 537 -10.20 17.63 -10.50
C ALA A 537 -8.84 18.19 -10.92
N CYS A 538 -8.54 18.27 -12.23
CA CYS A 538 -7.31 18.88 -12.72
C CYS A 538 -7.20 20.36 -12.31
N GLY A 539 -8.30 21.10 -12.32
CA GLY A 539 -8.32 22.51 -11.88
C GLY A 539 -7.99 22.69 -10.40
N LYS A 540 -8.43 21.75 -9.54
CA LYS A 540 -8.37 21.87 -8.07
C LYS A 540 -7.23 21.09 -7.42
N LEU A 541 -6.93 19.91 -7.95
CA LEU A 541 -6.05 18.92 -7.28
C LEU A 541 -4.69 18.74 -7.97
N GLU A 542 -4.58 19.04 -9.28
CA GLU A 542 -3.31 18.90 -9.98
C GLU A 542 -2.28 19.88 -9.44
N GLN A 543 -1.11 19.37 -9.12
CA GLN A 543 0.04 20.13 -8.61
C GLN A 543 1.28 19.85 -9.49
N PHE A 544 2.44 20.36 -9.08
CA PHE A 544 3.69 20.21 -9.84
C PHE A 544 4.03 18.77 -10.16
N THR A 545 3.88 17.85 -9.19
CA THR A 545 4.28 16.44 -9.37
C THR A 545 3.13 15.43 -9.22
N GLY A 546 1.89 15.81 -9.44
CA GLY A 546 0.75 14.89 -9.40
C GLY A 546 -0.50 15.51 -8.80
N LEU A 547 -1.45 14.67 -8.39
CA LEU A 547 -2.66 15.10 -7.71
C LEU A 547 -2.43 15.16 -6.20
N SER A 548 -2.82 16.24 -5.54
CA SER A 548 -2.98 16.26 -4.08
C SER A 548 -4.19 15.43 -3.67
N ALA A 549 -4.15 14.85 -2.48
CA ALA A 549 -5.26 14.05 -1.94
C ALA A 549 -6.55 14.87 -1.80
N THR A 550 -6.42 16.15 -1.45
CA THR A 550 -7.52 17.10 -1.31
C THR A 550 -7.13 18.46 -1.86
N ALA A 551 -8.11 19.35 -2.07
CA ALA A 551 -7.84 20.72 -2.52
C ALA A 551 -7.34 21.59 -1.36
N GLN A 552 -6.44 22.51 -1.67
CA GLN A 552 -5.92 23.50 -0.70
C GLN A 552 -7.04 24.28 -0.02
N GLU A 553 -7.99 24.79 -0.79
CA GLU A 553 -9.12 25.57 -0.28
C GLU A 553 -10.02 24.78 0.69
N SER A 554 -10.08 23.45 0.52
CA SER A 554 -10.84 22.58 1.43
C SER A 554 -10.15 22.46 2.78
N VAL A 555 -8.83 22.35 2.80
CA VAL A 555 -8.03 22.31 4.04
C VAL A 555 -8.10 23.67 4.74
N GLU A 556 -7.98 24.78 4.00
CA GLU A 556 -8.07 26.13 4.55
C GLU A 556 -9.44 26.43 5.17
N SER A 557 -10.51 25.79 4.67
CA SER A 557 -11.88 25.94 5.19
C SER A 557 -12.25 24.92 6.26
N ALA A 558 -11.38 23.96 6.57
CA ALA A 558 -11.63 22.96 7.59
C ALA A 558 -11.77 23.57 8.99
N ARG A 559 -12.57 22.95 9.83
CA ARG A 559 -12.78 23.39 11.22
C ARG A 559 -11.51 23.34 12.06
N ARG A 560 -10.64 22.37 11.81
CA ARG A 560 -9.32 22.23 12.42
C ARG A 560 -8.23 22.52 11.39
N HIS A 561 -7.08 22.96 11.85
CA HIS A 561 -5.94 23.34 11.02
C HIS A 561 -4.66 22.57 11.40
N ASP A 562 -4.78 21.47 12.16
CA ASP A 562 -3.70 20.55 12.40
C ASP A 562 -3.32 19.81 11.11
N GLY A 563 -2.06 19.43 10.98
CA GLY A 563 -1.60 18.68 9.80
C GLY A 563 -2.27 17.31 9.70
N ARG A 564 -2.71 16.95 8.49
CA ARG A 564 -3.26 15.62 8.18
C ARG A 564 -2.56 15.06 6.95
N GLN A 565 -2.10 13.82 7.05
CA GLN A 565 -1.27 13.24 5.99
C GLN A 565 -2.05 12.90 4.70
N TRP A 566 -3.38 12.78 4.75
CA TRP A 566 -4.23 12.53 3.59
C TRP A 566 -4.91 13.79 3.04
N ASP A 567 -4.35 14.95 3.35
CA ASP A 567 -4.81 16.24 2.83
C ASP A 567 -3.74 16.93 1.98
N TYR A 568 -4.09 18.08 1.37
CA TYR A 568 -3.13 18.94 0.70
C TYR A 568 -2.00 19.34 1.68
N PRO A 569 -0.73 19.33 1.29
CA PRO A 569 -0.21 19.23 -0.08
C PRO A 569 0.25 17.82 -0.50
N TYR A 570 -0.19 16.76 0.16
CA TYR A 570 0.33 15.42 -0.04
C TYR A 570 -0.42 14.66 -1.14
N GLY A 571 0.35 13.88 -1.92
CA GLY A 571 -0.16 12.97 -2.95
C GLY A 571 0.21 11.54 -2.64
N TRP A 572 -0.66 10.61 -3.02
CA TRP A 572 -0.60 9.19 -2.70
C TRP A 572 -0.83 8.34 -3.94
N ALA A 573 -0.08 7.24 -4.08
CA ALA A 573 -0.15 6.35 -5.24
C ALA A 573 -1.57 5.88 -5.59
N PRO A 574 -2.44 5.46 -4.64
CA PRO A 574 -3.81 5.07 -4.94
C PRO A 574 -4.59 6.11 -5.74
N HIS A 575 -4.57 7.37 -5.33
CA HIS A 575 -5.27 8.44 -6.02
C HIS A 575 -4.75 8.67 -7.43
N GLN A 576 -3.42 8.60 -7.63
CA GLN A 576 -2.79 8.76 -8.93
C GLN A 576 -3.22 7.64 -9.89
N MET A 577 -3.05 6.39 -9.46
CA MET A 577 -3.32 5.22 -10.30
C MET A 577 -4.80 5.11 -10.70
N LEU A 578 -5.72 5.37 -9.76
CA LEU A 578 -7.15 5.34 -10.04
C LEU A 578 -7.58 6.50 -10.95
N ALA A 579 -6.98 7.69 -10.79
CA ALA A 579 -7.24 8.83 -11.67
C ALA A 579 -6.79 8.55 -13.11
N TRP A 580 -5.59 8.05 -13.32
CA TRP A 580 -5.08 7.74 -14.67
C TRP A 580 -5.96 6.72 -15.39
N GLN A 581 -6.30 5.63 -14.68
CA GLN A 581 -7.19 4.61 -15.26
C GLN A 581 -8.59 5.14 -15.47
N GLY A 582 -9.11 5.95 -14.55
CA GLY A 582 -10.39 6.62 -14.70
C GLY A 582 -10.43 7.52 -15.95
N PHE A 583 -9.41 8.32 -16.16
CA PHE A 583 -9.31 9.18 -17.35
C PHE A 583 -9.23 8.37 -18.64
N ARG A 584 -8.42 7.30 -18.67
CA ARG A 584 -8.34 6.39 -19.82
C ARG A 584 -9.69 5.73 -20.14
N ASN A 585 -10.47 5.36 -19.12
CA ASN A 585 -11.79 4.76 -19.31
C ASN A 585 -12.75 5.67 -20.11
N TYR A 586 -12.50 6.99 -20.14
CA TYR A 586 -13.32 8.00 -20.81
C TYR A 586 -12.57 8.71 -21.95
N GLY A 587 -11.52 8.10 -22.51
CA GLY A 587 -10.80 8.63 -23.67
C GLY A 587 -9.99 9.90 -23.38
N LEU A 588 -9.57 10.14 -22.13
CA LEU A 588 -8.78 11.29 -21.71
C LEU A 588 -7.29 10.90 -21.55
N GLU A 589 -6.73 10.22 -22.56
CA GLU A 589 -5.38 9.67 -22.52
C GLU A 589 -4.30 10.76 -22.34
N ALA A 590 -4.50 11.93 -22.93
CA ALA A 590 -3.54 13.02 -22.82
C ALA A 590 -3.41 13.53 -21.36
N ASP A 591 -4.53 13.64 -20.66
CA ASP A 591 -4.56 14.04 -19.26
C ASP A 591 -4.02 12.92 -18.35
N ALA A 592 -4.39 11.66 -18.62
CA ALA A 592 -3.85 10.50 -17.90
C ALA A 592 -2.31 10.43 -18.00
N GLY A 593 -1.78 10.57 -19.24
CA GLY A 593 -0.33 10.56 -19.49
C GLY A 593 0.40 11.76 -18.88
N ARG A 594 -0.24 12.93 -18.85
CA ARG A 594 0.31 14.13 -18.22
C ARG A 594 0.43 13.97 -16.70
N LEU A 595 -0.61 13.48 -16.05
CA LEU A 595 -0.62 13.25 -14.60
C LEU A 595 0.34 12.12 -14.22
N ALA A 596 0.38 11.04 -14.99
CA ALA A 596 1.33 9.96 -14.78
C ALA A 596 2.78 10.48 -14.87
N TYR A 597 3.10 11.27 -15.89
CA TYR A 597 4.43 11.86 -16.04
C TYR A 597 4.84 12.70 -14.81
N ARG A 598 3.95 13.55 -14.31
CA ARG A 598 4.20 14.38 -13.12
C ARG A 598 4.57 13.52 -11.91
N TRP A 599 3.81 12.45 -11.68
CA TRP A 599 4.04 11.55 -10.56
C TRP A 599 5.33 10.73 -10.70
N LEU A 600 5.56 10.15 -11.88
CA LEU A 600 6.78 9.39 -12.14
C LEU A 600 8.05 10.27 -12.05
N TYR A 601 7.93 11.54 -12.44
CA TYR A 601 9.00 12.50 -12.24
C TYR A 601 9.34 12.70 -10.76
N ALA A 602 8.35 12.80 -9.86
CA ALA A 602 8.60 12.89 -8.43
C ALA A 602 9.36 11.66 -7.91
N ILE A 603 8.92 10.47 -8.31
CA ILE A 603 9.57 9.21 -7.90
C ILE A 603 11.00 9.17 -8.44
N ALA A 604 11.19 9.41 -9.75
CA ALA A 604 12.50 9.40 -10.38
C ALA A 604 13.45 10.45 -9.78
N LYS A 605 12.95 11.67 -9.53
CA LYS A 605 13.76 12.74 -8.93
C LYS A 605 14.23 12.36 -7.52
N ASN A 606 13.35 11.87 -6.67
CA ASN A 606 13.73 11.49 -5.31
C ASN A 606 14.65 10.24 -5.32
N ALA A 607 14.38 9.26 -6.17
CA ALA A 607 15.28 8.12 -6.34
C ALA A 607 16.67 8.52 -6.88
N HIS A 608 16.74 9.54 -7.75
CA HIS A 608 17.99 10.09 -8.22
C HIS A 608 18.76 10.78 -7.09
N ASP A 609 18.10 11.64 -6.35
CA ASP A 609 18.72 12.50 -5.34
C ASP A 609 19.04 11.75 -4.03
N TYR A 610 18.38 10.60 -3.75
CA TYR A 610 18.47 9.85 -2.50
C TYR A 610 18.69 8.35 -2.71
N ASN A 611 19.70 7.98 -3.48
CA ASN A 611 20.24 6.61 -3.59
C ASN A 611 19.23 5.53 -4.02
N GLY A 612 18.21 5.86 -4.82
CA GLY A 612 17.17 4.92 -5.23
C GLY A 612 15.94 4.88 -4.31
N MET A 613 15.86 5.74 -3.30
CA MET A 613 14.76 5.79 -2.33
C MET A 613 13.41 6.06 -2.99
N VAL A 614 12.41 5.24 -2.64
CA VAL A 614 11.01 5.37 -3.06
C VAL A 614 10.11 5.35 -1.81
N PRO A 615 9.83 6.50 -1.19
CA PRO A 615 9.06 6.59 0.05
C PRO A 615 7.55 6.43 -0.17
N GLU A 616 6.79 6.40 0.92
CA GLU A 616 5.35 6.15 0.98
C GLU A 616 4.49 7.19 0.23
N LYS A 617 4.89 8.45 0.25
CA LYS A 617 4.14 9.60 -0.31
C LYS A 617 5.07 10.77 -0.62
N TYR A 618 4.52 11.76 -1.34
CA TYR A 618 5.25 13.00 -1.64
C TYR A 618 4.41 14.24 -1.35
N ASN A 619 5.08 15.34 -1.03
CA ASN A 619 4.52 16.67 -1.19
C ASN A 619 4.48 16.98 -2.70
N VAL A 620 3.30 16.92 -3.31
CA VAL A 620 3.15 17.07 -4.77
C VAL A 620 3.30 18.51 -5.25
N VAL A 621 3.27 19.49 -4.35
CA VAL A 621 3.52 20.90 -4.65
C VAL A 621 5.01 21.14 -4.88
N THR A 622 5.86 20.59 -4.02
CA THR A 622 7.33 20.74 -4.09
C THR A 622 8.03 19.61 -4.81
N GLY A 623 7.41 18.42 -4.88
CA GLY A 623 8.02 17.19 -5.37
C GLY A 623 9.00 16.56 -4.37
N SER A 624 8.92 16.93 -3.09
CA SER A 624 9.79 16.45 -2.02
C SER A 624 9.19 15.27 -1.26
N HIS A 625 10.04 14.38 -0.74
CA HIS A 625 9.70 13.38 0.26
C HIS A 625 9.68 13.95 1.69
N ASP A 626 10.07 15.21 1.90
CA ASP A 626 9.92 15.91 3.18
C ASP A 626 8.44 16.21 3.40
N VAL A 627 7.80 15.35 4.18
CA VAL A 627 6.35 15.29 4.38
C VAL A 627 6.03 15.11 5.86
N PHE A 628 4.87 15.59 6.26
CA PHE A 628 4.32 15.28 7.58
C PHE A 628 4.00 13.78 7.66
N VAL A 629 4.44 13.14 8.76
CA VAL A 629 4.18 11.73 9.05
C VAL A 629 3.48 11.60 10.40
N GLU A 630 2.36 10.90 10.43
CA GLU A 630 1.61 10.65 11.66
C GLU A 630 2.15 9.43 12.42
N TYR A 631 2.89 8.53 11.74
CA TYR A 631 3.29 7.22 12.27
C TYR A 631 4.81 6.98 12.12
N GLY A 632 5.61 7.90 12.60
CA GLY A 632 7.05 7.71 12.81
C GLY A 632 7.95 8.03 11.62
N ASN A 633 7.76 7.44 10.43
CA ASN A 633 8.63 7.67 9.27
C ASN A 633 7.90 7.56 7.92
N VAL A 634 8.62 7.80 6.82
CA VAL A 634 8.08 7.74 5.44
C VAL A 634 7.98 6.32 4.85
N GLY A 635 7.96 5.29 5.69
CA GLY A 635 7.75 3.90 5.27
C GLY A 635 8.99 3.16 4.78
N THR A 636 10.11 3.85 4.55
CA THR A 636 11.39 3.30 4.10
C THR A 636 12.55 3.89 4.89
N LYS A 637 13.70 3.19 4.92
CA LYS A 637 14.93 3.69 5.55
C LYS A 637 15.83 4.41 4.55
N PHE A 638 16.39 5.54 4.98
CA PHE A 638 17.49 6.18 4.28
C PHE A 638 18.79 5.53 4.70
N SER A 639 19.54 5.01 3.75
CA SER A 639 20.85 4.39 3.96
C SER A 639 21.77 4.62 2.76
N TYR A 640 22.95 4.03 2.77
CA TYR A 640 23.90 4.09 1.64
C TYR A 640 23.29 3.63 0.32
N ILE A 641 22.37 2.69 0.41
CA ILE A 641 21.62 2.17 -0.75
C ILE A 641 20.16 1.99 -0.36
N ALA A 642 19.27 1.99 -1.36
CA ALA A 642 17.88 1.54 -1.18
C ALA A 642 17.83 0.02 -1.37
N THR A 643 17.25 -0.65 -0.39
CA THR A 643 17.03 -2.10 -0.40
C THR A 643 15.60 -2.45 -0.76
N GLU A 644 14.68 -1.51 -0.56
CA GLU A 644 13.26 -1.62 -0.92
C GLU A 644 12.69 -0.24 -1.24
N GLY A 645 11.58 -0.20 -1.99
CA GLY A 645 10.72 0.96 -2.10
C GLY A 645 9.39 0.69 -1.43
N PHE A 646 8.55 1.69 -1.27
CA PHE A 646 7.21 1.47 -0.72
C PHE A 646 6.30 0.78 -1.76
N GLY A 647 5.58 -0.28 -1.38
CA GLY A 647 4.91 -1.22 -2.28
C GLY A 647 3.98 -0.59 -3.33
N TRP A 648 3.01 0.25 -2.92
CA TRP A 648 2.15 0.93 -3.90
C TRP A 648 2.88 2.01 -4.72
N MET A 649 4.00 2.57 -4.19
CA MET A 649 4.82 3.51 -4.94
C MET A 649 5.58 2.80 -6.06
N ASN A 650 6.17 1.65 -5.74
CA ASN A 650 6.79 0.74 -6.71
C ASN A 650 5.78 0.39 -7.81
N ALA A 651 4.57 -0.05 -7.39
CA ALA A 651 3.48 -0.36 -8.32
C ALA A 651 3.05 0.83 -9.17
N SER A 652 2.98 2.02 -8.59
CA SER A 652 2.57 3.23 -9.33
C SER A 652 3.62 3.65 -10.36
N PHE A 653 4.90 3.41 -10.09
CA PHE A 653 5.95 3.64 -11.07
C PHE A 653 5.77 2.69 -12.27
N GLU A 654 5.71 1.38 -12.01
CA GLU A 654 5.56 0.37 -13.05
C GLU A 654 4.26 0.56 -13.88
N ALA A 655 3.14 0.75 -13.21
CA ALA A 655 1.86 0.99 -13.89
C ALA A 655 1.87 2.31 -14.66
N GLY A 656 2.48 3.36 -14.12
CA GLY A 656 2.53 4.69 -14.72
C GLY A 656 3.32 4.74 -16.02
N LEU A 657 4.37 3.91 -16.18
CA LEU A 657 5.14 3.81 -17.42
C LEU A 657 4.25 3.50 -18.64
N LYS A 658 3.17 2.72 -18.48
CA LYS A 658 2.21 2.40 -19.55
C LYS A 658 1.35 3.59 -20.03
N PHE A 659 1.33 4.66 -19.27
CA PHE A 659 0.60 5.89 -19.64
C PHE A 659 1.50 6.89 -20.35
N LEU A 660 2.82 6.66 -20.41
CA LEU A 660 3.75 7.55 -21.06
C LEU A 660 3.87 7.25 -22.56
N SER A 661 3.85 8.30 -23.38
CA SER A 661 4.30 8.18 -24.75
C SER A 661 5.82 7.97 -24.80
N PRO A 662 6.38 7.45 -25.93
CA PRO A 662 7.83 7.31 -26.08
C PRO A 662 8.61 8.63 -25.84
N ALA A 663 8.04 9.77 -26.22
CA ALA A 663 8.64 11.09 -26.00
C ALA A 663 8.67 11.44 -24.51
N ARG A 664 7.58 11.18 -23.77
CA ARG A 664 7.51 11.41 -22.31
C ARG A 664 8.45 10.49 -21.55
N LEU A 665 8.59 9.24 -21.99
CA LEU A 665 9.55 8.32 -21.38
C LEU A 665 11.00 8.80 -21.59
N ALA A 666 11.34 9.32 -22.78
CA ALA A 666 12.65 9.93 -23.02
C ALA A 666 12.88 11.16 -22.12
N GLU A 667 11.86 12.02 -21.97
CA GLU A 667 11.92 13.17 -21.05
C GLU A 667 12.11 12.73 -19.59
N LEU A 668 11.49 11.63 -19.15
CA LEU A 668 11.68 11.08 -17.80
C LEU A 668 13.10 10.56 -17.58
N ARG A 669 13.66 9.86 -18.57
CA ARG A 669 15.05 9.40 -18.57
C ARG A 669 16.06 10.55 -18.47
N ASP A 670 15.76 11.66 -19.14
CA ASP A 670 16.56 12.89 -19.12
C ASP A 670 16.25 13.77 -17.88
N MET A 671 15.40 13.32 -16.95
CA MET A 671 14.98 14.07 -15.76
C MET A 671 14.42 15.46 -16.07
N LYS A 672 13.71 15.62 -17.17
CA LYS A 672 13.07 16.91 -17.50
C LYS A 672 11.92 17.21 -16.53
N PRO A 673 11.93 18.35 -15.84
CA PRO A 673 10.84 18.69 -14.95
C PRO A 673 9.52 18.87 -15.73
N PRO A 674 8.37 18.46 -15.11
CA PRO A 674 7.08 18.79 -15.70
C PRO A 674 6.93 20.32 -15.84
N PRO A 675 6.18 20.81 -16.83
CA PRO A 675 5.90 22.24 -16.93
C PRO A 675 5.18 22.74 -15.67
N ALA A 676 5.46 23.98 -15.27
CA ALA A 676 4.71 24.64 -14.22
C ALA A 676 3.20 24.62 -14.52
N LYS A 677 2.38 24.58 -13.46
CA LYS A 677 0.92 24.62 -13.59
C LYS A 677 0.46 25.95 -14.12
#